data_1ef8bf4668e653ac4a73d7b614fe346b
#
_entry.id   1ef8bf4668e653ac4a73d7b614fe346b
#
_cell.length_a   1.000
_cell.length_b   1.000
_cell.length_c   1.000
_cell.angle_alpha   90.00
_cell.angle_beta   90.00
_cell.angle_gamma   90.00
#
_symmetry.space_group_name_H-M   'P 1'
#
loop_
_entity.id
_entity.type
_entity.pdbx_description
1 polymer ?
#
loop_
_entity_poly.entity_id
_entity_poly.type
_entity_poly.pdbx_seq_one_letter_code
_entity_poly.pdbx_strand_id
1 'polypeptide(L)'
;MPKKQRKYIKIRGANEHNLKCIDVDIPRDEFVVLTGLSGSGKSSLAFDTIYAEGQRRYMESLSSYARQFLGQMEKPQVESIEGLPPAISIDQKSTNKNPRSTVGTVTEIYDYMRLLYARAGIPHCPKCGREIKKQTVDEMVDRILMLEERTKFQILAPVVRGKKGRHEKVFESAKKSGYLRVRVDGNMYELTEEIKLEKNIKHSIEIIIDRLSIREGIEKRLTDSVENALKLGNGLMIVDVIGGEEMTFSQNFACPDCGISIDEVQPRSFSFNNPFGACPDCYGLGYKMEFDEDLIIPDKSLSINQGAIVVLGWQSANDGKSFSNAILQALALKYNFSLDTPFEDYPKEIHDILIYGTNGEKVAVRYKGQRGVGVYDIAFEGLIKNVERRYRETSAESTKAEYETFMRFTPCATCHGQRLKKESLAVTIGDKNIYEMTEMSVRDLRQYLDELQLTETQLKIGKEILKEIKGRLQFLVDVGLDYLSLSRATGTLSGGEAQRIRLATQIGSGLVGVAYIMDEPSIGLHQNDNDKLLATLKHLRDLGNTLIVVEHDEDTMRAADYVVDIGPGAGEHGGQVIATGTAEDLMKNPNSITGKYLSGEIKIPVPKTRRKPKGFLKVVGAKENNLKNIDVKVPIGVLTCVTGVSGSGKSSLVNEILYKSLARKLNRARTIPGKCKKIEGMEQLDKVINIDQSPIGRTPRSNPATYTGMFDMIRDLFAATTDAKERGYKKGRFSFNVKGGRCEACSGDGILKVEMHFLPDVYVPCEVCGGKRYNRETLEVHYKGKTIYDVLEMTVEEALDFFKNVPRILNKVQTLYDVGLGYLKLGQPSTTLSGGEAQRIKLATELSKRSTGKTIYVLDEPTTGLHFADVHKLVEILHRLTDEGNTVVVIEHNLDVIKVADYIIDMGPDGGDRGGTVVVAGTPEQVAEHPTSYTGKYVKQMLERQ
;
A
#
# COMPACT_ATOMS: atom_id res chain seq x y z
N MET A 1 -8.40 -36.02 33.07
CA MET A 1 -8.85 -34.68 33.41
C MET A 1 -10.35 -34.62 33.22
N PRO A 2 -11.18 -34.02 34.13
CA PRO A 2 -12.61 -33.89 33.91
C PRO A 2 -12.83 -33.05 32.65
N LYS A 3 -13.72 -33.50 31.75
CA LYS A 3 -14.12 -32.74 30.54
C LYS A 3 -14.65 -31.37 31.02
N LYS A 4 -13.91 -30.33 30.72
CA LYS A 4 -14.35 -28.91 30.94
C LYS A 4 -15.71 -28.77 30.24
N GLN A 5 -16.74 -28.35 30.99
CA GLN A 5 -18.07 -28.12 30.42
C GLN A 5 -17.95 -27.05 29.33
N ARG A 6 -18.18 -27.39 28.07
CA ARG A 6 -18.07 -26.47 26.92
C ARG A 6 -19.03 -25.29 27.14
N LYS A 7 -18.50 -24.06 27.05
CA LYS A 7 -19.33 -22.84 27.00
C LYS A 7 -19.59 -22.52 25.53
N TYR A 8 -20.78 -22.04 25.21
CA TYR A 8 -21.17 -21.75 23.83
C TYR A 8 -21.57 -20.28 23.66
N ILE A 9 -21.29 -19.72 22.49
CA ILE A 9 -21.97 -18.57 21.93
C ILE A 9 -23.22 -19.11 21.26
N LYS A 10 -24.40 -18.82 21.80
CA LYS A 10 -25.69 -19.31 21.28
C LYS A 10 -26.33 -18.22 20.45
N ILE A 11 -26.48 -18.49 19.17
CA ILE A 11 -27.11 -17.57 18.20
C ILE A 11 -28.46 -18.16 17.83
N ARG A 12 -29.54 -17.34 17.88
CA ARG A 12 -30.90 -17.74 17.56
C ARG A 12 -31.51 -16.76 16.59
N GLY A 13 -32.13 -17.31 15.52
CA GLY A 13 -32.87 -16.54 14.55
C GLY A 13 -32.03 -15.53 13.76
N ALA A 14 -30.78 -15.86 13.40
CA ALA A 14 -29.95 -14.95 12.59
C ALA A 14 -30.47 -14.87 11.15
N ASN A 15 -30.78 -13.63 10.70
CA ASN A 15 -31.47 -13.36 9.44
C ASN A 15 -30.86 -12.21 8.64
N GLU A 16 -29.55 -11.94 8.82
CA GLU A 16 -28.84 -10.92 8.04
C GLU A 16 -28.61 -11.38 6.61
N HIS A 17 -28.86 -10.47 5.66
CA HIS A 17 -28.71 -10.69 4.21
C HIS A 17 -29.43 -11.94 3.70
N ASN A 18 -28.66 -13.00 3.37
CA ASN A 18 -29.19 -14.26 2.87
C ASN A 18 -29.37 -15.35 3.92
N LEU A 19 -29.11 -15.08 5.19
CA LEU A 19 -29.32 -16.04 6.29
C LEU A 19 -30.82 -16.29 6.49
N LYS A 20 -31.18 -17.55 6.74
CA LYS A 20 -32.58 -18.00 6.82
C LYS A 20 -33.00 -18.31 8.26
N CYS A 21 -33.02 -17.29 9.13
CA CYS A 21 -33.36 -17.42 10.56
C CYS A 21 -32.65 -18.60 11.21
N ILE A 22 -31.31 -18.68 11.07
CA ILE A 22 -30.54 -19.83 11.52
C ILE A 22 -30.24 -19.80 13.00
N ASP A 23 -30.21 -20.99 13.59
CA ASP A 23 -29.76 -21.27 14.95
C ASP A 23 -28.42 -21.98 14.90
N VAL A 24 -27.44 -21.49 15.64
CA VAL A 24 -26.10 -22.10 15.72
C VAL A 24 -25.48 -21.90 17.09
N ASP A 25 -24.84 -22.96 17.60
CA ASP A 25 -24.06 -22.94 18.83
C ASP A 25 -22.57 -23.05 18.51
N ILE A 26 -21.81 -21.98 18.77
CA ILE A 26 -20.38 -21.89 18.52
C ILE A 26 -19.64 -22.10 19.85
N PRO A 27 -18.72 -23.09 19.97
CA PRO A 27 -17.98 -23.30 21.21
C PRO A 27 -17.02 -22.14 21.49
N ARG A 28 -16.89 -21.76 22.77
CA ARG A 28 -15.95 -20.74 23.24
C ARG A 28 -14.60 -21.35 23.59
N ASP A 29 -13.56 -20.50 23.53
CA ASP A 29 -12.18 -20.86 23.84
C ASP A 29 -11.67 -21.99 22.93
N GLU A 30 -12.20 -22.05 21.71
CA GLU A 30 -11.84 -23.03 20.67
C GLU A 30 -11.57 -22.30 19.33
N PHE A 31 -10.90 -23.01 18.43
CA PHE A 31 -10.65 -22.57 17.06
C PHE A 31 -11.78 -23.07 16.15
N VAL A 32 -12.66 -22.15 15.74
CA VAL A 32 -13.85 -22.45 14.95
C VAL A 32 -13.68 -21.92 13.53
N VAL A 33 -13.97 -22.75 12.53
CA VAL A 33 -13.96 -22.37 11.12
C VAL A 33 -15.38 -22.32 10.59
N LEU A 34 -15.75 -21.23 9.93
CA LEU A 34 -16.97 -21.06 9.14
C LEU A 34 -16.64 -21.29 7.66
N THR A 35 -17.21 -22.33 7.06
CA THR A 35 -16.93 -22.71 5.66
C THR A 35 -18.19 -22.81 4.83
N GLY A 36 -18.07 -23.03 3.52
CA GLY A 36 -19.16 -23.17 2.55
C GLY A 36 -18.90 -22.44 1.24
N LEU A 37 -19.77 -22.53 0.27
CA LEU A 37 -19.64 -21.90 -1.04
C LEU A 37 -19.48 -20.39 -0.96
N SER A 38 -18.85 -19.76 -1.98
CA SER A 38 -18.82 -18.29 -2.11
C SER A 38 -20.26 -17.75 -2.18
N GLY A 39 -20.58 -16.72 -1.36
CA GLY A 39 -21.94 -16.17 -1.27
C GLY A 39 -22.94 -17.03 -0.46
N SER A 40 -22.51 -18.03 0.30
CA SER A 40 -23.42 -18.87 1.12
C SER A 40 -23.91 -18.22 2.42
N GLY A 41 -23.34 -17.06 2.84
CA GLY A 41 -23.72 -16.35 4.08
C GLY A 41 -22.72 -16.42 5.23
N LYS A 42 -21.50 -16.95 5.00
CA LYS A 42 -20.44 -17.04 6.02
C LYS A 42 -20.08 -15.69 6.63
N SER A 43 -19.78 -14.71 5.78
CA SER A 43 -19.41 -13.36 6.21
C SER A 43 -20.57 -12.64 6.88
N SER A 44 -21.83 -12.89 6.42
CA SER A 44 -23.03 -12.37 7.06
C SER A 44 -23.19 -12.89 8.50
N LEU A 45 -22.88 -14.16 8.75
CA LEU A 45 -22.88 -14.70 10.11
C LEU A 45 -21.72 -14.15 10.94
N ALA A 46 -20.48 -14.17 10.40
CA ALA A 46 -19.26 -13.81 11.14
C ALA A 46 -19.21 -12.30 11.45
N PHE A 47 -19.36 -11.45 10.43
CA PHE A 47 -19.14 -10.00 10.55
C PHE A 47 -20.43 -9.23 10.78
N ASP A 48 -21.47 -9.46 9.94
CA ASP A 48 -22.69 -8.65 10.01
C ASP A 48 -23.60 -9.07 11.17
N THR A 49 -23.41 -10.28 11.75
CA THR A 49 -24.17 -10.77 12.91
C THR A 49 -23.32 -10.81 14.18
N ILE A 50 -22.29 -11.67 14.26
CA ILE A 50 -21.53 -11.90 15.51
C ILE A 50 -20.69 -10.70 15.88
N TYR A 51 -19.86 -10.21 14.95
CA TYR A 51 -18.99 -9.05 15.21
C TYR A 51 -19.81 -7.77 15.43
N ALA A 52 -20.80 -7.51 14.60
CA ALA A 52 -21.66 -6.33 14.71
C ALA A 52 -22.36 -6.26 16.08
N GLU A 53 -22.91 -7.39 16.58
CA GLU A 53 -23.53 -7.43 17.92
C GLU A 53 -22.49 -7.28 19.03
N GLY A 54 -21.29 -7.86 18.89
CA GLY A 54 -20.18 -7.68 19.85
C GLY A 54 -19.75 -6.23 19.96
N GLN A 55 -19.57 -5.56 18.82
CA GLN A 55 -19.25 -4.13 18.75
C GLN A 55 -20.37 -3.27 19.32
N ARG A 56 -21.64 -3.56 18.97
CA ARG A 56 -22.78 -2.82 19.50
C ARG A 56 -22.83 -2.86 21.03
N ARG A 57 -22.68 -4.03 21.65
CA ARG A 57 -22.64 -4.20 23.10
C ARG A 57 -21.47 -3.46 23.75
N TYR A 58 -20.30 -3.50 23.12
CA TYR A 58 -19.14 -2.75 23.57
C TYR A 58 -19.42 -1.24 23.56
N MET A 59 -19.96 -0.73 22.45
CA MET A 59 -20.31 0.68 22.29
C MET A 59 -21.37 1.14 23.29
N GLU A 60 -22.37 0.30 23.59
CA GLU A 60 -23.40 0.58 24.60
C GLU A 60 -22.81 0.67 26.01
N SER A 61 -21.70 -0.02 26.29
CA SER A 61 -21.01 0.05 27.58
C SER A 61 -20.23 1.35 27.79
N LEU A 62 -19.98 2.12 26.73
CA LEU A 62 -19.24 3.38 26.78
C LEU A 62 -20.11 4.54 27.29
N SER A 63 -19.46 5.62 27.74
CA SER A 63 -20.16 6.84 28.18
C SER A 63 -20.99 7.46 27.05
N SER A 64 -22.08 8.19 27.40
CA SER A 64 -22.91 8.89 26.41
C SER A 64 -22.12 9.86 25.53
N TYR A 65 -21.09 10.49 26.08
CA TYR A 65 -20.17 11.35 25.34
C TYR A 65 -19.38 10.58 24.29
N ALA A 66 -18.77 9.44 24.62
CA ALA A 66 -18.03 8.61 23.67
C ALA A 66 -18.95 8.08 22.55
N ARG A 67 -20.19 7.70 22.87
CA ARG A 67 -21.19 7.24 21.88
C ARG A 67 -21.57 8.30 20.85
N GLN A 68 -21.58 9.59 21.20
CA GLN A 68 -21.85 10.67 20.26
C GLN A 68 -20.78 10.80 19.17
N PHE A 69 -19.51 10.45 19.47
CA PHE A 69 -18.41 10.51 18.50
C PHE A 69 -18.30 9.24 17.65
N LEU A 70 -18.72 8.09 18.18
CA LEU A 70 -18.52 6.79 17.52
C LEU A 70 -19.73 6.36 16.68
N GLY A 71 -20.84 7.07 16.78
CA GLY A 71 -22.09 6.76 16.08
C GLY A 71 -22.91 5.63 16.74
N GLN A 72 -24.19 5.52 16.40
CA GLN A 72 -25.02 4.38 16.78
C GLN A 72 -24.86 3.28 15.72
N MET A 73 -24.49 2.08 16.13
CA MET A 73 -24.54 0.90 15.27
C MET A 73 -25.97 0.32 15.27
N GLU A 74 -26.47 -0.02 14.09
CA GLU A 74 -27.74 -0.71 13.97
C GLU A 74 -27.66 -2.09 14.62
N LYS A 75 -28.75 -2.56 15.23
CA LYS A 75 -28.84 -3.90 15.79
C LYS A 75 -28.93 -4.89 14.62
N PRO A 76 -28.06 -5.91 14.55
CA PRO A 76 -28.18 -6.93 13.52
C PRO A 76 -29.53 -7.66 13.61
N GLN A 77 -30.01 -8.18 12.48
CA GLN A 77 -31.25 -8.96 12.39
C GLN A 77 -31.03 -10.35 13.00
N VAL A 78 -31.12 -10.41 14.32
CA VAL A 78 -30.97 -11.63 15.12
C VAL A 78 -31.90 -11.56 16.32
N GLU A 79 -32.56 -12.68 16.67
CA GLU A 79 -33.42 -12.74 17.84
C GLU A 79 -32.60 -12.57 19.13
N SER A 80 -31.60 -13.42 19.32
CA SER A 80 -30.69 -13.31 20.49
C SER A 80 -29.31 -13.90 20.21
N ILE A 81 -28.29 -13.33 20.89
CA ILE A 81 -26.94 -13.90 21.00
C ILE A 81 -26.56 -13.94 22.47
N GLU A 82 -26.35 -15.14 23.01
CA GLU A 82 -25.91 -15.37 24.39
C GLU A 82 -24.43 -15.80 24.43
N GLY A 83 -23.73 -15.46 25.53
CA GLY A 83 -22.37 -15.92 25.78
C GLY A 83 -21.30 -15.29 24.91
N LEU A 84 -21.59 -14.21 24.16
CA LEU A 84 -20.65 -13.52 23.29
C LEU A 84 -19.62 -12.73 24.13
N PRO A 85 -18.30 -13.02 24.02
CA PRO A 85 -17.24 -12.21 24.61
C PRO A 85 -17.00 -10.92 23.80
N PRO A 86 -16.17 -9.97 24.29
CA PRO A 86 -15.73 -8.85 23.48
C PRO A 86 -15.15 -9.33 22.14
N ALA A 87 -15.58 -8.71 21.04
CA ALA A 87 -15.24 -9.16 19.69
C ALA A 87 -14.26 -8.21 18.99
N ILE A 88 -13.24 -8.76 18.33
CA ILE A 88 -12.25 -8.04 17.53
C ILE A 88 -12.28 -8.60 16.12
N SER A 89 -12.43 -7.74 15.12
CA SER A 89 -12.37 -8.11 13.71
C SER A 89 -10.99 -7.89 13.11
N ILE A 90 -10.53 -8.85 12.32
CA ILE A 90 -9.33 -8.78 11.48
C ILE A 90 -9.76 -9.06 10.04
N ASP A 91 -10.25 -8.03 9.37
CA ASP A 91 -10.74 -8.08 7.99
C ASP A 91 -9.63 -7.80 6.94
N GLN A 92 -9.92 -8.15 5.69
CA GLN A 92 -9.01 -7.95 4.56
C GLN A 92 -9.13 -6.55 3.92
N LYS A 93 -10.29 -5.88 4.07
CA LYS A 93 -10.70 -4.75 3.21
C LYS A 93 -9.99 -3.42 3.44
N SER A 94 -9.29 -3.19 4.55
CA SER A 94 -8.73 -1.89 4.88
C SER A 94 -7.20 -1.83 4.77
N THR A 95 -6.66 -1.72 3.55
CA THR A 95 -5.30 -1.21 3.39
C THR A 95 -5.30 0.30 3.65
N ASN A 96 -4.58 0.71 4.68
CA ASN A 96 -4.42 2.14 4.98
C ASN A 96 -3.61 2.80 3.85
N LYS A 97 -4.27 3.67 3.06
CA LYS A 97 -3.63 4.40 1.95
C LYS A 97 -2.84 5.63 2.40
N ASN A 98 -2.71 5.86 3.71
CA ASN A 98 -1.94 6.97 4.21
C ASN A 98 -0.45 6.78 3.85
N PRO A 99 0.18 7.68 3.07
CA PRO A 99 1.57 7.54 2.63
C PRO A 99 2.59 7.61 3.77
N ARG A 100 2.17 8.07 4.95
CA ARG A 100 3.00 8.14 6.15
C ARG A 100 2.95 6.88 7.01
N SER A 101 1.99 5.98 6.77
CA SER A 101 1.90 4.72 7.51
C SER A 101 2.91 3.72 7.00
N THR A 102 3.67 3.12 7.90
CA THR A 102 4.65 2.05 7.62
C THR A 102 4.38 0.83 8.48
N VAL A 103 4.98 -0.31 8.14
CA VAL A 103 4.90 -1.53 8.97
C VAL A 103 5.30 -1.20 10.41
N GLY A 104 6.42 -0.49 10.62
CA GLY A 104 6.89 -0.13 11.95
C GLY A 104 5.93 0.75 12.76
N THR A 105 5.18 1.66 12.10
CA THR A 105 4.20 2.51 12.80
C THR A 105 2.90 1.78 13.13
N VAL A 106 2.44 0.88 12.27
CA VAL A 106 1.21 0.09 12.51
C VAL A 106 1.42 -0.96 13.60
N THR A 107 2.61 -1.54 13.66
CA THR A 107 3.00 -2.51 14.72
C THR A 107 3.44 -1.86 16.02
N GLU A 108 3.47 -0.52 16.09
CA GLU A 108 3.99 0.28 17.20
C GLU A 108 5.48 0.06 17.50
N ILE A 109 6.18 -0.81 16.75
CA ILE A 109 7.62 -1.08 16.94
C ILE A 109 8.42 0.23 16.80
N TYR A 110 8.04 1.08 15.83
CA TYR A 110 8.71 2.35 15.58
C TYR A 110 8.62 3.31 16.79
N ASP A 111 7.53 3.27 17.56
CA ASP A 111 7.37 4.10 18.76
C ASP A 111 8.34 3.68 19.86
N TYR A 112 8.53 2.37 20.05
CA TYR A 112 9.55 1.85 20.96
C TYR A 112 10.97 2.14 20.45
N MET A 113 11.22 2.08 19.14
CA MET A 113 12.52 2.45 18.56
C MET A 113 12.83 3.93 18.81
N ARG A 114 11.85 4.83 18.59
CA ARG A 114 12.03 6.27 18.90
C ARG A 114 12.40 6.50 20.37
N LEU A 115 11.77 5.76 21.27
CA LEU A 115 12.08 5.84 22.70
C LEU A 115 13.48 5.32 22.99
N LEU A 116 13.86 4.20 22.39
CA LEU A 116 15.20 3.60 22.54
C LEU A 116 16.31 4.56 22.07
N TYR A 117 16.17 5.14 20.87
CA TYR A 117 17.12 6.09 20.31
C TYR A 117 17.20 7.39 21.13
N ALA A 118 16.08 7.87 21.66
CA ALA A 118 16.07 9.06 22.49
C ALA A 118 16.73 8.88 23.86
N ARG A 119 16.75 7.65 24.41
CA ARG A 119 17.24 7.37 25.76
C ARG A 119 18.60 6.70 25.80
N ALA A 120 18.90 5.84 24.84
CA ALA A 120 20.14 5.05 24.76
C ALA A 120 21.01 5.38 23.54
N GLY A 121 20.53 6.20 22.62
CA GLY A 121 21.25 6.57 21.40
C GLY A 121 22.41 7.51 21.68
N ILE A 122 23.47 7.37 20.91
CA ILE A 122 24.69 8.21 20.96
C ILE A 122 24.60 9.21 19.80
N PRO A 123 24.50 10.52 20.09
CA PRO A 123 24.47 11.54 19.05
C PRO A 123 25.85 11.79 18.47
N HIS A 124 25.91 11.94 17.14
CA HIS A 124 27.10 12.26 16.38
C HIS A 124 26.91 13.57 15.60
N CYS A 125 27.99 14.21 15.25
CA CYS A 125 27.95 15.40 14.40
C CYS A 125 27.53 15.03 12.98
N PRO A 126 26.42 15.60 12.42
CA PRO A 126 25.96 15.27 11.07
C PRO A 126 26.94 15.70 9.96
N LYS A 127 27.98 16.49 10.28
CA LYS A 127 28.97 16.98 9.32
C LYS A 127 30.29 16.22 9.39
N CYS A 128 30.85 15.95 10.57
CA CYS A 128 32.15 15.30 10.74
C CYS A 128 32.08 13.91 11.36
N GLY A 129 30.92 13.45 11.81
CA GLY A 129 30.72 12.11 12.40
C GLY A 129 31.25 11.94 13.83
N ARG A 130 31.80 12.97 14.44
CA ARG A 130 32.32 12.89 15.81
C ARG A 130 31.20 12.71 16.84
N GLU A 131 31.41 11.85 17.84
CA GLU A 131 30.52 11.68 18.96
C GLU A 131 30.36 13.00 19.74
N ILE A 132 29.10 13.36 20.07
CA ILE A 132 28.75 14.56 20.80
C ILE A 132 28.22 14.17 22.19
N LYS A 133 28.88 14.66 23.24
CA LYS A 133 28.48 14.46 24.65
C LYS A 133 28.04 15.77 25.29
N LYS A 134 27.08 15.70 26.20
CA LYS A 134 26.87 16.78 27.18
C LYS A 134 28.04 16.80 28.13
N GLN A 135 28.61 17.98 28.35
CA GLN A 135 29.63 18.17 29.35
C GLN A 135 29.01 18.83 30.59
N THR A 136 29.29 18.29 31.76
CA THR A 136 28.93 18.95 33.03
C THR A 136 29.86 20.11 33.31
N VAL A 137 29.41 21.07 34.15
CA VAL A 137 30.24 22.18 34.60
C VAL A 137 31.54 21.67 35.26
N ASP A 138 31.43 20.62 36.07
CA ASP A 138 32.56 20.02 36.79
C ASP A 138 33.57 19.42 35.80
N GLU A 139 33.13 18.65 34.79
CA GLU A 139 34.00 18.11 33.73
C GLU A 139 34.71 19.21 32.93
N MET A 140 34.02 20.35 32.68
CA MET A 140 34.62 21.49 31.98
C MET A 140 35.72 22.15 32.84
N VAL A 141 35.42 22.36 34.13
CA VAL A 141 36.34 22.92 35.08
C VAL A 141 37.56 22.02 35.23
N ASP A 142 37.39 20.72 35.46
CA ASP A 142 38.46 19.75 35.60
C ASP A 142 39.38 19.75 34.36
N ARG A 143 38.79 19.81 33.15
CA ARG A 143 39.56 19.86 31.91
C ARG A 143 40.35 21.16 31.73
N ILE A 144 39.82 22.28 32.20
CA ILE A 144 40.56 23.57 32.21
C ILE A 144 41.68 23.52 33.24
N LEU A 145 41.49 22.90 34.39
CA LEU A 145 42.49 22.74 35.43
C LEU A 145 43.65 21.80 35.02
N MET A 146 43.48 20.97 34.00
CA MET A 146 44.56 20.14 33.44
C MET A 146 45.59 20.95 32.60
N LEU A 147 45.34 22.24 32.34
CA LEU A 147 46.31 23.11 31.68
C LEU A 147 47.53 23.32 32.60
N GLU A 148 48.69 23.60 32.00
CA GLU A 148 49.95 23.82 32.73
C GLU A 148 49.83 24.98 33.73
N GLU A 149 50.47 24.86 34.87
CA GLU A 149 50.51 25.90 35.92
C GLU A 149 51.01 27.25 35.37
N ARG A 150 50.32 28.36 35.73
CA ARG A 150 50.55 29.72 35.24
C ARG A 150 50.07 30.00 33.81
N THR A 151 49.44 29.03 33.11
CA THR A 151 48.81 29.28 31.81
C THR A 151 47.75 30.37 31.96
N LYS A 152 47.80 31.40 31.09
CA LYS A 152 46.85 32.50 31.05
C LYS A 152 45.77 32.17 30.01
N PHE A 153 44.50 32.31 30.37
CA PHE A 153 43.39 32.08 29.50
C PHE A 153 42.22 33.05 29.76
N GLN A 154 41.32 33.14 28.81
CA GLN A 154 40.12 33.91 28.98
C GLN A 154 38.91 33.07 28.65
N ILE A 155 37.78 33.32 29.35
CA ILE A 155 36.53 32.64 29.20
C ILE A 155 35.57 33.55 28.41
N LEU A 156 35.03 33.05 27.28
CA LEU A 156 34.19 33.81 26.39
C LEU A 156 32.82 33.14 26.27
N ALA A 157 31.79 33.96 26.21
CA ALA A 157 30.40 33.52 25.93
C ALA A 157 30.02 33.91 24.50
N PRO A 158 29.86 32.96 23.56
CA PRO A 158 29.44 33.25 22.20
C PRO A 158 27.94 33.61 22.12
N VAL A 159 27.59 34.89 22.05
CA VAL A 159 26.21 35.39 22.03
C VAL A 159 25.63 35.58 20.62
N VAL A 160 26.50 35.81 19.62
CA VAL A 160 26.13 35.87 18.21
C VAL A 160 27.10 35.00 17.39
N ARG A 161 26.55 34.12 16.53
CA ARG A 161 27.38 33.19 15.73
C ARG A 161 26.93 33.26 14.27
N GLY A 162 27.75 33.88 13.44
CA GLY A 162 27.56 33.96 12.00
C GLY A 162 26.22 34.54 11.54
N LYS A 163 25.64 35.50 12.27
CA LYS A 163 24.38 36.16 11.96
C LYS A 163 24.61 37.56 11.36
N LYS A 164 23.83 37.90 10.32
CA LYS A 164 23.78 39.25 9.74
C LYS A 164 23.09 40.22 10.69
N GLY A 165 23.60 41.43 10.79
CA GLY A 165 22.97 42.46 11.59
C GLY A 165 24.03 43.39 12.25
N ARG A 166 23.60 44.59 12.75
CA ARG A 166 24.47 45.51 13.51
C ARG A 166 24.62 45.10 14.98
N HIS A 167 23.73 44.24 15.52
CA HIS A 167 23.77 43.69 16.88
C HIS A 167 23.93 44.71 18.02
N GLU A 168 23.51 45.99 17.83
CA GLU A 168 23.67 47.09 18.82
C GLU A 168 23.07 46.72 20.19
N LYS A 169 21.92 46.07 20.22
CA LYS A 169 21.29 45.62 21.47
C LYS A 169 22.11 44.62 22.27
N VAL A 170 22.95 43.83 21.61
CA VAL A 170 23.83 42.85 22.28
C VAL A 170 24.91 43.58 23.04
N PHE A 171 25.55 44.60 22.40
CA PHE A 171 26.55 45.43 23.04
C PHE A 171 25.98 46.25 24.22
N GLU A 172 24.79 46.84 24.03
CA GLU A 172 24.10 47.56 25.12
C GLU A 172 23.76 46.65 26.28
N SER A 173 23.27 45.43 26.02
CA SER A 173 22.96 44.46 27.06
C SER A 173 24.23 44.02 27.81
N ALA A 174 25.31 43.72 27.12
CA ALA A 174 26.61 43.36 27.70
C ALA A 174 27.15 44.47 28.57
N LYS A 175 27.09 45.73 28.10
CA LYS A 175 27.52 46.92 28.87
C LYS A 175 26.71 47.14 30.14
N LYS A 176 25.34 47.01 30.06
CA LYS A 176 24.44 47.09 31.22
C LYS A 176 24.71 45.99 32.26
N SER A 177 25.14 44.81 31.79
CA SER A 177 25.50 43.68 32.69
C SER A 177 26.92 43.80 33.30
N GLY A 178 27.65 44.89 33.00
CA GLY A 178 28.92 45.19 33.57
C GLY A 178 30.15 44.53 32.92
N TYR A 179 29.97 43.93 31.71
CA TYR A 179 31.11 43.40 30.99
C TYR A 179 31.90 44.53 30.33
N LEU A 180 33.23 44.36 30.22
CA LEU A 180 34.10 45.41 29.72
C LEU A 180 34.58 45.18 28.28
N ARG A 181 34.66 43.93 27.83
CA ARG A 181 35.29 43.58 26.57
C ARG A 181 34.49 42.55 25.81
N VAL A 182 34.55 42.63 24.47
CA VAL A 182 33.96 41.67 23.54
C VAL A 182 35.00 41.33 22.46
N ARG A 183 34.88 40.12 21.90
CA ARG A 183 35.62 39.74 20.70
C ARG A 183 34.59 39.70 19.55
N VAL A 184 34.84 40.42 18.49
CA VAL A 184 33.99 40.49 17.29
C VAL A 184 34.83 40.06 16.10
N ASP A 185 34.39 39.01 15.42
CA ASP A 185 35.07 38.45 14.24
C ASP A 185 36.59 38.18 14.47
N GLY A 186 36.92 37.70 15.69
CA GLY A 186 38.30 37.44 16.13
C GLY A 186 39.06 38.65 16.71
N ASN A 187 38.56 39.88 16.56
CA ASN A 187 39.20 41.08 17.04
C ASN A 187 38.61 41.51 18.41
N MET A 188 39.47 41.97 19.30
CA MET A 188 39.12 42.43 20.65
C MET A 188 38.71 43.91 20.62
N TYR A 189 37.58 44.22 21.28
CA TYR A 189 37.06 45.58 21.44
C TYR A 189 36.70 45.86 22.89
N GLU A 190 36.85 47.08 23.33
CA GLU A 190 36.29 47.57 24.59
C GLU A 190 34.86 48.04 24.40
N LEU A 191 33.92 47.63 25.27
CA LEU A 191 32.50 48.06 25.22
C LEU A 191 32.32 49.58 25.49
N THR A 192 33.40 50.29 25.86
CA THR A 192 33.42 51.72 25.95
C THR A 192 33.53 52.42 24.59
N GLU A 193 34.09 51.72 23.59
CA GLU A 193 34.21 52.15 22.21
C GLU A 193 32.94 52.00 21.39
N GLU A 194 32.74 52.80 20.36
CA GLU A 194 31.64 52.65 19.43
C GLU A 194 31.94 51.57 18.37
N ILE A 195 31.32 50.36 18.55
CA ILE A 195 31.53 49.26 17.64
C ILE A 195 30.47 49.31 16.51
N LYS A 196 30.93 49.66 15.28
CA LYS A 196 30.08 49.75 14.11
C LYS A 196 30.22 48.48 13.26
N LEU A 197 29.12 47.70 13.13
CA LEU A 197 29.05 46.48 12.31
C LEU A 197 28.22 46.72 11.05
N GLU A 198 28.59 46.05 9.96
CA GLU A 198 27.84 46.11 8.68
C GLU A 198 26.63 45.20 8.73
N LYS A 199 25.47 45.73 8.35
CA LYS A 199 24.17 45.03 8.42
C LYS A 199 24.09 43.75 7.56
N ASN A 200 24.82 43.70 6.45
CA ASN A 200 24.72 42.66 5.43
C ASN A 200 25.79 41.57 5.55
N ILE A 201 26.79 41.78 6.43
CA ILE A 201 27.86 40.80 6.73
C ILE A 201 27.45 39.92 7.91
N LYS A 202 27.92 38.67 7.92
CA LYS A 202 27.75 37.76 9.04
C LYS A 202 28.84 38.07 10.10
N HIS A 203 28.40 38.29 11.34
CA HIS A 203 29.26 38.58 12.46
C HIS A 203 29.17 37.49 13.53
N SER A 204 30.29 37.28 14.25
CA SER A 204 30.38 36.47 15.47
C SER A 204 30.81 37.36 16.62
N ILE A 205 30.06 37.33 17.72
CA ILE A 205 30.28 38.18 18.90
C ILE A 205 30.35 37.30 20.12
N GLU A 206 31.49 37.41 20.83
CA GLU A 206 31.77 36.68 22.07
C GLU A 206 32.04 37.68 23.19
N ILE A 207 31.33 37.55 24.31
CA ILE A 207 31.54 38.39 25.51
C ILE A 207 32.61 37.74 26.36
N ILE A 208 33.63 38.53 26.76
CA ILE A 208 34.66 38.04 27.67
C ILE A 208 34.12 38.12 29.09
N ILE A 209 34.02 36.96 29.73
CA ILE A 209 33.46 36.80 31.09
C ILE A 209 34.54 37.03 32.11
N ASP A 210 35.67 36.36 31.97
CA ASP A 210 36.79 36.48 32.92
C ASP A 210 38.14 36.21 32.22
N ARG A 211 39.23 36.68 32.83
CA ARG A 211 40.60 36.41 32.45
C ARG A 211 41.34 35.84 33.63
N LEU A 212 41.81 34.62 33.52
CA LEU A 212 42.34 33.82 34.59
C LEU A 212 43.71 33.26 34.26
N SER A 213 44.42 32.82 35.30
CA SER A 213 45.60 31.99 35.13
C SER A 213 45.55 30.81 36.09
N ILE A 214 46.00 29.64 35.64
CA ILE A 214 46.04 28.43 36.42
C ILE A 214 46.94 28.66 37.65
N ARG A 215 46.34 28.51 38.88
CA ARG A 215 47.02 28.61 40.16
C ARG A 215 46.19 27.87 41.21
N GLU A 216 46.82 27.47 42.30
CA GLU A 216 46.15 26.82 43.40
C GLU A 216 44.99 27.69 43.98
N GLY A 217 43.85 27.09 44.24
CA GLY A 217 42.63 27.75 44.77
C GLY A 217 41.78 28.55 43.78
N ILE A 218 41.97 28.37 42.50
CA ILE A 218 41.19 29.07 41.45
C ILE A 218 39.83 28.44 41.20
N GLU A 219 39.58 27.22 41.69
CA GLU A 219 38.42 26.35 41.29
C GLU A 219 37.07 27.06 41.44
N LYS A 220 36.83 27.69 42.61
CA LYS A 220 35.55 28.37 42.87
C LYS A 220 35.30 29.50 41.89
N ARG A 221 36.30 30.37 41.61
CA ARG A 221 36.17 31.50 40.71
C ARG A 221 36.04 31.01 39.26
N LEU A 222 36.72 29.93 38.89
CA LEU A 222 36.65 29.30 37.60
C LEU A 222 35.23 28.73 37.37
N THR A 223 34.66 28.00 38.34
CA THR A 223 33.31 27.48 38.30
C THR A 223 32.27 28.58 38.09
N ASP A 224 32.34 29.68 38.91
CA ASP A 224 31.44 30.82 38.78
C ASP A 224 31.51 31.45 37.37
N SER A 225 32.72 31.57 36.81
CA SER A 225 32.93 32.14 35.48
C SER A 225 32.44 31.24 34.37
N VAL A 226 32.61 29.91 34.51
CA VAL A 226 32.10 28.90 33.56
C VAL A 226 30.57 28.91 33.55
N GLU A 227 29.92 28.92 34.73
CA GLU A 227 28.45 29.00 34.85
C GLU A 227 27.91 30.27 34.18
N ASN A 228 28.52 31.42 34.44
CA ASN A 228 28.10 32.68 33.82
C ASN A 228 28.30 32.68 32.29
N ALA A 229 29.42 32.12 31.79
CA ALA A 229 29.65 31.99 30.36
C ALA A 229 28.63 31.11 29.70
N LEU A 230 28.31 29.95 30.27
CA LEU A 230 27.29 29.00 29.76
C LEU A 230 25.90 29.61 29.76
N LYS A 231 25.52 30.37 30.81
CA LYS A 231 24.24 31.06 30.90
C LYS A 231 24.08 32.11 29.78
N LEU A 232 25.12 32.92 29.49
CA LEU A 232 25.09 33.94 28.47
C LEU A 232 25.21 33.35 27.06
N GLY A 233 26.06 32.36 26.89
CA GLY A 233 26.29 31.66 25.60
C GLY A 233 25.25 30.58 25.26
N ASN A 234 24.09 30.54 25.98
CA ASN A 234 23.08 29.50 25.82
C ASN A 234 23.63 28.07 25.86
N GLY A 235 24.44 27.79 26.89
CA GLY A 235 25.06 26.48 27.11
C GLY A 235 26.36 26.23 26.36
N LEU A 236 26.92 27.27 25.72
CA LEU A 236 28.21 27.24 25.02
C LEU A 236 29.20 28.21 25.67
N MET A 237 30.47 27.81 25.80
CA MET A 237 31.57 28.69 26.17
C MET A 237 32.82 28.35 25.38
N ILE A 238 33.72 29.34 25.27
CA ILE A 238 35.03 29.20 24.65
C ILE A 238 36.07 29.57 25.69
N VAL A 239 37.10 28.76 25.80
CA VAL A 239 38.27 29.03 26.59
C VAL A 239 39.42 29.30 25.60
N ASP A 240 39.83 30.53 25.53
CA ASP A 240 40.93 30.99 24.66
C ASP A 240 42.20 31.03 25.51
N VAL A 241 43.13 30.12 25.22
CA VAL A 241 44.45 30.03 25.87
C VAL A 241 45.38 30.99 25.20
N ILE A 242 45.87 31.98 25.93
CA ILE A 242 46.76 33.04 25.39
C ILE A 242 48.06 32.42 24.91
N GLY A 243 48.25 32.36 23.58
CA GLY A 243 49.41 31.73 22.95
C GLY A 243 49.27 30.23 22.69
N GLY A 244 48.08 29.65 22.92
CA GLY A 244 47.74 28.25 22.69
C GLY A 244 46.51 28.08 21.84
N GLU A 245 45.92 26.90 21.89
CA GLU A 245 44.69 26.56 21.14
C GLU A 245 43.42 26.96 21.90
N GLU A 246 42.36 27.33 21.19
CA GLU A 246 41.03 27.56 21.76
C GLU A 246 40.34 26.23 22.09
N MET A 247 39.71 26.16 23.25
CA MET A 247 38.85 25.03 23.66
C MET A 247 37.40 25.45 23.70
N THR A 248 36.54 24.76 22.96
CA THR A 248 35.11 25.00 23.00
C THR A 248 34.43 23.94 23.89
N PHE A 249 33.60 24.41 24.80
CA PHE A 249 32.83 23.57 25.72
C PHE A 249 31.32 23.79 25.54
N SER A 250 30.55 22.76 25.77
CA SER A 250 29.08 22.83 25.59
C SER A 250 28.34 21.99 26.63
N GLN A 251 27.41 22.64 27.30
CA GLN A 251 26.36 21.94 28.11
C GLN A 251 25.30 21.28 27.24
N ASN A 252 25.14 21.75 26.02
CA ASN A 252 24.23 21.19 25.02
C ASN A 252 24.97 20.22 24.12
N PHE A 253 24.23 19.40 23.38
CA PHE A 253 24.84 18.54 22.35
C PHE A 253 25.40 19.39 21.20
N ALA A 254 26.65 19.80 21.29
CA ALA A 254 27.31 20.57 20.24
C ALA A 254 28.64 19.97 19.83
N CYS A 255 28.93 19.99 18.53
CA CYS A 255 30.20 19.57 17.98
C CYS A 255 31.26 20.69 18.21
N PRO A 256 32.37 20.42 18.90
CA PRO A 256 33.37 21.43 19.12
C PRO A 256 34.07 21.89 17.83
N ASP A 257 34.26 20.97 16.85
CA ASP A 257 35.00 21.27 15.62
C ASP A 257 34.12 21.98 14.57
N CYS A 258 32.84 21.58 14.43
CA CYS A 258 31.94 22.13 13.39
C CYS A 258 31.02 23.24 13.89
N GLY A 259 30.96 23.47 15.20
CA GLY A 259 30.10 24.47 15.83
C GLY A 259 28.56 24.19 15.65
N ILE A 260 28.18 22.98 15.22
CA ILE A 260 26.80 22.56 15.09
C ILE A 260 26.27 22.16 16.45
N SER A 261 25.18 22.79 16.90
CA SER A 261 24.41 22.39 18.08
C SER A 261 23.26 21.51 17.66
N ILE A 262 23.08 20.37 18.34
CA ILE A 262 21.91 19.51 18.20
C ILE A 262 20.98 19.81 19.37
N ASP A 263 19.69 20.03 19.08
CA ASP A 263 18.67 20.17 20.13
C ASP A 263 18.62 18.89 20.99
N GLU A 264 18.07 19.00 22.18
CA GLU A 264 17.92 17.86 23.07
C GLU A 264 17.19 16.71 22.37
N VAL A 265 17.83 15.54 22.36
CA VAL A 265 17.28 14.36 21.68
C VAL A 265 16.09 13.82 22.45
N GLN A 266 14.92 13.96 21.86
CA GLN A 266 13.63 13.51 22.41
C GLN A 266 12.95 12.51 21.46
N PRO A 267 12.00 11.67 21.89
CA PRO A 267 11.31 10.74 20.99
C PRO A 267 10.64 11.41 19.79
N ARG A 268 10.20 12.69 19.92
CA ARG A 268 9.65 13.48 18.80
C ARG A 268 10.67 13.83 17.72
N SER A 269 11.96 13.86 18.07
CA SER A 269 13.06 14.12 17.12
C SER A 269 13.22 13.00 16.09
N PHE A 270 12.73 11.81 16.38
CA PHE A 270 12.72 10.65 15.48
C PHE A 270 11.36 10.42 14.80
N SER A 271 10.41 11.31 14.98
CA SER A 271 9.09 11.18 14.34
C SER A 271 9.08 11.89 12.99
N PHE A 272 8.92 11.14 11.91
CA PHE A 272 8.72 11.71 10.57
C PHE A 272 7.31 12.32 10.38
N ASN A 273 6.38 12.11 11.31
CA ASN A 273 5.05 12.74 11.34
C ASN A 273 5.04 14.06 12.14
N ASN A 274 6.17 14.43 12.74
CA ASN A 274 6.29 15.64 13.55
C ASN A 274 7.32 16.59 12.92
N PRO A 275 7.03 17.89 12.80
CA PRO A 275 7.96 18.88 12.22
C PRO A 275 9.33 18.96 12.90
N PHE A 276 9.44 18.53 14.16
CA PHE A 276 10.71 18.50 14.89
C PHE A 276 11.69 17.46 14.31
N GLY A 277 11.20 16.29 13.88
CA GLY A 277 12.02 15.21 13.33
C GLY A 277 11.97 15.07 11.82
N ALA A 278 10.87 15.51 11.19
CA ALA A 278 10.65 15.33 9.76
C ALA A 278 11.62 16.15 8.91
N CYS A 279 12.06 15.58 7.79
CA CYS A 279 12.78 16.31 6.76
C CYS A 279 11.97 17.54 6.30
N PRO A 280 12.55 18.77 6.29
CA PRO A 280 11.81 19.99 5.97
C PRO A 280 11.32 20.06 4.52
N ASP A 281 11.99 19.37 3.58
CA ASP A 281 11.67 19.44 2.15
C ASP A 281 10.55 18.49 1.72
N CYS A 282 10.48 17.28 2.31
CA CYS A 282 9.44 16.30 2.01
C CYS A 282 8.41 16.14 3.14
N TYR A 283 8.54 16.91 4.22
CA TYR A 283 7.64 16.84 5.39
C TYR A 283 7.46 15.42 5.93
N GLY A 284 8.53 14.61 5.90
CA GLY A 284 8.54 13.24 6.42
C GLY A 284 7.99 12.18 5.47
N LEU A 285 7.67 12.51 4.22
CA LEU A 285 7.23 11.55 3.21
C LEU A 285 8.38 10.68 2.69
N GLY A 286 9.61 11.22 2.61
CA GLY A 286 10.78 10.55 2.04
C GLY A 286 10.87 10.64 0.53
N TYR A 287 9.81 11.04 -0.15
CA TYR A 287 9.73 11.17 -1.61
C TYR A 287 8.94 12.41 -2.01
N LYS A 288 9.06 12.78 -3.28
CA LYS A 288 8.21 13.78 -3.94
C LYS A 288 7.49 13.13 -5.11
N MET A 289 6.27 13.56 -5.38
CA MET A 289 5.57 13.23 -6.62
C MET A 289 5.93 14.28 -7.65
N GLU A 290 6.57 13.86 -8.72
CA GLU A 290 6.99 14.73 -9.80
C GLU A 290 6.53 14.17 -11.13
N PHE A 291 6.16 15.06 -12.08
CA PHE A 291 5.83 14.64 -13.44
C PHE A 291 7.04 14.02 -14.11
N ASP A 292 6.85 12.87 -14.72
CA ASP A 292 7.90 12.08 -15.33
C ASP A 292 7.84 12.19 -16.85
N GLU A 293 8.97 12.52 -17.47
CA GLU A 293 9.09 12.64 -18.93
C GLU A 293 8.72 11.34 -19.65
N ASP A 294 9.16 10.18 -19.12
CA ASP A 294 8.90 8.88 -19.75
C ASP A 294 7.42 8.47 -19.67
N LEU A 295 6.65 9.07 -18.75
CA LEU A 295 5.20 8.91 -18.70
C LEU A 295 4.47 9.89 -19.61
N ILE A 296 5.01 11.10 -19.79
CA ILE A 296 4.47 12.11 -20.72
C ILE A 296 4.75 11.71 -22.17
N ILE A 297 5.92 11.13 -22.43
CA ILE A 297 6.40 10.68 -23.76
C ILE A 297 6.85 9.22 -23.64
N PRO A 298 5.91 8.26 -23.61
CA PRO A 298 6.21 6.86 -23.33
C PRO A 298 6.91 6.14 -24.50
N ASP A 299 6.76 6.63 -25.71
CA ASP A 299 7.43 6.08 -26.89
C ASP A 299 8.21 7.19 -27.61
N LYS A 300 9.50 7.25 -27.29
CA LYS A 300 10.41 8.27 -27.85
C LYS A 300 10.79 8.01 -29.32
N SER A 301 10.49 6.81 -29.86
CA SER A 301 10.67 6.51 -31.28
C SER A 301 9.61 7.16 -32.18
N LEU A 302 8.53 7.67 -31.58
CA LEU A 302 7.49 8.43 -32.29
C LEU A 302 7.86 9.91 -32.39
N SER A 303 7.43 10.55 -33.47
CA SER A 303 7.49 11.98 -33.60
C SER A 303 6.28 12.66 -32.91
N ILE A 304 6.34 13.97 -32.73
CA ILE A 304 5.22 14.75 -32.17
C ILE A 304 3.97 14.62 -33.04
N ASN A 305 4.13 14.66 -34.37
CA ASN A 305 3.03 14.47 -35.33
C ASN A 305 2.47 13.04 -35.31
N GLN A 306 3.25 12.05 -34.91
CA GLN A 306 2.80 10.68 -34.70
C GLN A 306 2.17 10.43 -33.32
N GLY A 307 2.14 11.46 -32.46
CA GLY A 307 1.49 11.40 -31.16
C GLY A 307 2.41 10.95 -30.01
N ALA A 308 3.69 11.30 -30.04
CA ALA A 308 4.63 11.01 -28.95
C ALA A 308 4.17 11.57 -27.59
N ILE A 309 3.52 12.77 -27.57
CA ILE A 309 3.05 13.42 -26.35
C ILE A 309 1.63 12.94 -26.03
N VAL A 310 1.47 12.28 -24.88
CA VAL A 310 0.21 11.64 -24.50
C VAL A 310 -0.49 12.26 -23.30
N VAL A 311 0.12 13.25 -22.65
CA VAL A 311 -0.42 13.88 -21.45
C VAL A 311 -1.64 14.74 -21.71
N LEU A 312 -2.56 14.76 -20.78
CA LEU A 312 -3.81 15.53 -20.85
C LEU A 312 -3.55 17.00 -21.17
N GLY A 313 -4.29 17.52 -22.17
CA GLY A 313 -4.14 18.90 -22.67
C GLY A 313 -3.10 19.07 -23.77
N TRP A 314 -2.27 18.03 -24.04
CA TRP A 314 -1.33 17.97 -25.17
C TRP A 314 -1.59 16.79 -26.11
N GLN A 315 -2.60 15.98 -25.84
CA GLN A 315 -2.99 14.83 -26.68
C GLN A 315 -3.32 15.19 -28.12
N SER A 316 -3.77 16.42 -28.34
CA SER A 316 -4.07 16.96 -29.68
C SER A 316 -2.88 17.67 -30.33
N ALA A 317 -1.67 17.51 -29.80
CA ALA A 317 -0.45 18.10 -30.34
C ALA A 317 -0.13 17.62 -31.78
N ASN A 318 -0.62 16.43 -32.15
CA ASN A 318 -0.55 15.87 -33.52
C ASN A 318 -1.65 16.35 -34.47
N ASP A 319 -2.67 17.09 -33.98
CA ASP A 319 -3.72 17.69 -34.81
C ASP A 319 -3.31 19.10 -35.23
N GLY A 320 -3.00 19.30 -36.50
CA GLY A 320 -2.58 20.59 -37.08
C GLY A 320 -3.58 21.75 -36.89
N LYS A 321 -4.79 21.47 -36.41
CA LYS A 321 -5.81 22.49 -36.08
C LYS A 321 -5.86 22.85 -34.61
N SER A 322 -5.10 22.15 -33.77
CA SER A 322 -5.11 22.39 -32.33
C SER A 322 -4.23 23.57 -31.93
N PHE A 323 -4.57 24.22 -30.83
CA PHE A 323 -3.75 25.28 -30.24
C PHE A 323 -2.39 24.76 -29.73
N SER A 324 -2.37 23.52 -29.21
CA SER A 324 -1.15 22.86 -28.77
C SER A 324 -0.19 22.62 -29.92
N ASN A 325 -0.69 22.19 -31.09
CA ASN A 325 0.13 22.05 -32.31
C ASN A 325 0.65 23.42 -32.82
N ALA A 326 -0.17 24.47 -32.78
CA ALA A 326 0.26 25.81 -33.18
C ALA A 326 1.43 26.35 -32.33
N ILE A 327 1.44 26.06 -31.02
CA ILE A 327 2.58 26.40 -30.13
C ILE A 327 3.84 25.65 -30.59
N LEU A 328 3.72 24.32 -30.78
CA LEU A 328 4.85 23.48 -31.18
C LEU A 328 5.40 23.85 -32.58
N GLN A 329 4.51 24.20 -33.54
CA GLN A 329 4.93 24.72 -34.84
C GLN A 329 5.70 26.04 -34.74
N ALA A 330 5.24 26.96 -33.89
CA ALA A 330 5.95 28.21 -33.65
C ALA A 330 7.33 28.01 -33.02
N LEU A 331 7.47 27.06 -32.10
CA LEU A 331 8.75 26.65 -31.56
C LEU A 331 9.65 26.00 -32.64
N ALA A 332 9.10 25.09 -33.46
CA ALA A 332 9.80 24.44 -34.54
C ALA A 332 10.39 25.45 -35.55
N LEU A 333 9.62 26.46 -35.91
CA LEU A 333 10.08 27.56 -36.78
C LEU A 333 11.19 28.41 -36.14
N LYS A 334 11.03 28.78 -34.86
CA LYS A 334 11.99 29.62 -34.16
C LYS A 334 13.34 28.96 -33.89
N TYR A 335 13.29 27.70 -33.47
CA TYR A 335 14.48 26.91 -33.07
C TYR A 335 14.95 25.93 -34.16
N ASN A 336 14.37 25.99 -35.37
CA ASN A 336 14.76 25.26 -36.55
C ASN A 336 14.81 23.72 -36.37
N PHE A 337 13.70 23.13 -35.88
CA PHE A 337 13.55 21.69 -35.82
C PHE A 337 12.24 21.23 -36.48
N SER A 338 12.10 19.93 -36.74
CA SER A 338 10.90 19.35 -37.38
C SER A 338 10.06 18.59 -36.36
N LEU A 339 8.72 18.73 -36.40
CA LEU A 339 7.78 17.95 -35.59
C LEU A 339 7.62 16.49 -36.07
N ASP A 340 8.23 16.13 -37.24
CA ASP A 340 8.25 14.77 -37.78
C ASP A 340 9.48 13.97 -37.33
N THR A 341 10.43 14.59 -36.65
CA THR A 341 11.61 13.92 -36.11
C THR A 341 11.19 13.05 -34.88
N PRO A 342 11.64 11.80 -34.78
CA PRO A 342 11.47 11.00 -33.58
C PRO A 342 11.97 11.75 -32.32
N PHE A 343 11.25 11.64 -31.20
CA PHE A 343 11.58 12.42 -30.02
C PHE A 343 12.97 12.12 -29.45
N GLU A 344 13.46 10.89 -29.61
CA GLU A 344 14.81 10.46 -29.19
C GLU A 344 15.94 11.06 -30.02
N ASP A 345 15.65 11.50 -31.26
CA ASP A 345 16.65 12.06 -32.16
C ASP A 345 16.80 13.59 -32.03
N TYR A 346 16.03 14.24 -31.15
CA TYR A 346 16.20 15.68 -30.94
C TYR A 346 17.53 15.99 -30.23
N PRO A 347 18.26 17.02 -30.69
CA PRO A 347 19.39 17.59 -29.95
C PRO A 347 18.96 17.98 -28.53
N LYS A 348 19.88 17.87 -27.58
CA LYS A 348 19.62 18.17 -26.16
C LYS A 348 18.99 19.55 -25.94
N GLU A 349 19.40 20.57 -26.72
CA GLU A 349 18.87 21.93 -26.62
C GLU A 349 17.37 21.99 -26.97
N ILE A 350 16.96 21.29 -28.04
CA ILE A 350 15.56 21.23 -28.46
C ILE A 350 14.74 20.40 -27.47
N HIS A 351 15.30 19.27 -27.01
CA HIS A 351 14.70 18.45 -25.97
C HIS A 351 14.43 19.26 -24.71
N ASP A 352 15.42 20.02 -24.21
CA ASP A 352 15.30 20.85 -23.00
C ASP A 352 14.26 21.96 -23.17
N ILE A 353 14.15 22.58 -24.36
CA ILE A 353 13.12 23.56 -24.67
C ILE A 353 11.72 22.92 -24.60
N LEU A 354 11.54 21.75 -25.19
CA LEU A 354 10.25 21.06 -25.19
C LEU A 354 9.82 20.64 -23.76
N ILE A 355 10.74 20.13 -22.97
CA ILE A 355 10.45 19.62 -21.62
C ILE A 355 10.40 20.74 -20.57
N TYR A 356 11.37 21.65 -20.55
CA TYR A 356 11.55 22.64 -19.48
C TYR A 356 11.19 24.08 -19.89
N GLY A 357 11.01 24.35 -21.19
CA GLY A 357 10.54 25.63 -21.73
C GLY A 357 11.63 26.58 -22.22
N THR A 358 11.19 27.74 -22.67
CA THR A 358 12.03 28.78 -23.32
C THR A 358 12.66 29.76 -22.33
N ASN A 359 12.65 29.49 -21.03
CA ASN A 359 13.18 30.38 -19.97
C ASN A 359 12.67 31.83 -20.03
N GLY A 360 11.42 32.03 -20.44
CA GLY A 360 10.77 33.34 -20.54
C GLY A 360 10.85 34.01 -21.91
N GLU A 361 11.60 33.41 -22.86
CA GLU A 361 11.67 33.93 -24.23
C GLU A 361 10.34 33.72 -24.94
N LYS A 362 9.77 34.78 -25.52
CA LYS A 362 8.47 34.76 -26.19
C LYS A 362 8.58 34.23 -27.62
N VAL A 363 7.55 33.51 -28.03
CA VAL A 363 7.38 32.93 -29.38
C VAL A 363 6.05 33.43 -29.93
N ALA A 364 6.03 33.93 -31.15
CA ALA A 364 4.82 34.40 -31.82
C ALA A 364 4.03 33.21 -32.36
N VAL A 365 2.93 32.83 -31.72
CA VAL A 365 2.06 31.73 -32.08
C VAL A 365 0.91 32.20 -32.93
N ARG A 366 0.83 31.76 -34.20
CA ARG A 366 -0.28 32.06 -35.08
C ARG A 366 -1.30 30.95 -35.02
N TYR A 367 -2.52 31.28 -34.57
CA TYR A 367 -3.61 30.30 -34.44
C TYR A 367 -4.90 30.74 -35.12
N LYS A 368 -5.53 29.86 -35.89
CA LYS A 368 -6.83 30.09 -36.54
C LYS A 368 -7.94 29.42 -35.71
N GLY A 369 -8.56 30.19 -34.84
CA GLY A 369 -9.70 29.75 -34.03
C GLY A 369 -11.05 30.01 -34.73
N GLN A 370 -12.15 29.71 -34.04
CA GLN A 370 -13.53 29.94 -34.54
C GLN A 370 -13.85 31.42 -34.82
N ARG A 371 -13.14 32.35 -34.18
CA ARG A 371 -13.37 33.82 -34.32
C ARG A 371 -12.37 34.51 -35.25
N GLY A 372 -11.51 33.79 -35.98
CA GLY A 372 -10.50 34.34 -36.91
C GLY A 372 -9.07 33.90 -36.58
N VAL A 373 -8.10 34.51 -37.26
CA VAL A 373 -6.66 34.27 -37.05
C VAL A 373 -6.14 35.28 -36.03
N GLY A 374 -5.54 34.80 -34.96
CA GLY A 374 -4.84 35.60 -33.95
C GLY A 374 -3.34 35.26 -33.90
N VAL A 375 -2.53 36.26 -33.49
CA VAL A 375 -1.13 36.05 -33.15
C VAL A 375 -0.96 36.31 -31.66
N TYR A 376 -0.34 35.39 -30.96
CA TYR A 376 -0.16 35.43 -29.51
C TYR A 376 1.33 35.28 -29.16
N ASP A 377 1.88 36.23 -28.43
CA ASP A 377 3.24 36.16 -27.92
C ASP A 377 3.27 35.35 -26.61
N ILE A 378 3.71 34.11 -26.70
CA ILE A 378 3.71 33.14 -25.59
C ILE A 378 5.14 32.79 -25.20
N ALA A 379 5.47 32.88 -23.92
CA ALA A 379 6.64 32.27 -23.37
C ALA A 379 6.28 30.81 -23.02
N PHE A 380 6.84 29.86 -23.77
CA PHE A 380 6.54 28.45 -23.55
C PHE A 380 7.22 27.97 -22.26
N GLU A 381 6.42 27.54 -21.29
CA GLU A 381 6.88 27.13 -19.96
C GLU A 381 7.45 25.69 -19.92
N GLY A 382 7.37 24.93 -21.01
CA GLY A 382 7.75 23.52 -21.11
C GLY A 382 6.60 22.57 -20.75
N LEU A 383 6.68 21.34 -21.22
CA LEU A 383 5.62 20.35 -20.99
C LEU A 383 5.43 20.07 -19.50
N ILE A 384 6.50 19.83 -18.74
CA ILE A 384 6.43 19.49 -17.31
C ILE A 384 5.77 20.61 -16.50
N LYS A 385 6.27 21.84 -16.61
CA LYS A 385 5.72 23.00 -15.86
C LYS A 385 4.27 23.31 -16.25
N ASN A 386 3.93 23.17 -17.54
CA ASN A 386 2.56 23.38 -18.01
C ASN A 386 1.59 22.38 -17.40
N VAL A 387 1.96 21.11 -17.38
CA VAL A 387 1.13 20.03 -16.80
C VAL A 387 1.02 20.20 -15.28
N GLU A 388 2.12 20.59 -14.61
CA GLU A 388 2.14 20.87 -13.17
C GLU A 388 1.20 22.03 -12.80
N ARG A 389 1.24 23.12 -13.57
CA ARG A 389 0.32 24.25 -13.37
C ARG A 389 -1.14 23.83 -13.55
N ARG A 390 -1.46 23.09 -14.61
CA ARG A 390 -2.82 22.60 -14.86
C ARG A 390 -3.31 21.65 -13.76
N TYR A 391 -2.44 20.80 -13.22
CA TYR A 391 -2.75 19.94 -12.09
C TYR A 391 -3.11 20.74 -10.84
N ARG A 392 -2.39 21.84 -10.57
CA ARG A 392 -2.68 22.72 -9.44
C ARG A 392 -3.97 23.52 -9.62
N GLU A 393 -4.27 23.95 -10.84
CA GLU A 393 -5.43 24.81 -11.15
C GLU A 393 -6.75 24.01 -11.25
N THR A 394 -6.70 22.71 -11.54
CA THR A 394 -7.92 21.92 -11.70
C THR A 394 -8.57 21.62 -10.34
N SER A 395 -9.90 21.80 -10.26
CA SER A 395 -10.70 21.43 -9.09
C SER A 395 -11.38 20.06 -9.24
N ALA A 396 -11.38 19.48 -10.45
CA ALA A 396 -12.02 18.20 -10.72
C ALA A 396 -11.15 17.03 -10.28
N GLU A 397 -11.60 16.26 -9.30
CA GLU A 397 -10.90 15.09 -8.75
C GLU A 397 -10.53 14.03 -9.83
N SER A 398 -11.44 13.79 -10.78
CA SER A 398 -11.19 12.85 -11.88
C SER A 398 -10.02 13.30 -12.77
N THR A 399 -9.93 14.60 -13.05
CA THR A 399 -8.84 15.20 -13.85
C THR A 399 -7.52 15.19 -13.07
N LYS A 400 -7.55 15.43 -11.76
CA LYS A 400 -6.35 15.28 -10.89
C LYS A 400 -5.84 13.85 -10.93
N ALA A 401 -6.73 12.87 -10.72
CA ALA A 401 -6.38 11.46 -10.75
C ALA A 401 -5.80 11.02 -12.11
N GLU A 402 -6.23 11.63 -13.22
CA GLU A 402 -5.65 11.38 -14.53
C GLU A 402 -4.25 11.99 -14.65
N TYR A 403 -4.01 13.20 -14.18
CA TYR A 403 -2.67 13.80 -14.14
C TYR A 403 -1.70 13.02 -13.26
N GLU A 404 -2.15 12.48 -12.13
CA GLU A 404 -1.35 11.66 -11.22
C GLU A 404 -0.80 10.39 -11.89
N THR A 405 -1.45 9.89 -12.95
CA THR A 405 -0.92 8.77 -13.74
C THR A 405 0.37 9.10 -14.51
N PHE A 406 0.70 10.39 -14.65
CA PHE A 406 1.93 10.88 -15.29
C PHE A 406 3.01 11.29 -14.27
N MET A 407 2.79 10.99 -12.99
CA MET A 407 3.74 11.28 -11.92
C MET A 407 4.49 10.02 -11.49
N ARG A 408 5.72 10.24 -11.05
CA ARG A 408 6.57 9.21 -10.42
C ARG A 408 6.95 9.66 -9.01
N PHE A 409 7.11 8.69 -8.13
CA PHE A 409 7.68 8.92 -6.81
C PHE A 409 9.21 8.93 -6.92
N THR A 410 9.81 10.10 -6.69
CA THR A 410 11.27 10.27 -6.66
C THR A 410 11.73 10.42 -5.21
N PRO A 411 12.84 9.77 -4.78
CA PRO A 411 13.39 9.99 -3.46
C PRO A 411 13.69 11.48 -3.23
N CYS A 412 13.36 11.98 -2.05
CA CYS A 412 13.64 13.38 -1.70
C CYS A 412 15.14 13.66 -1.78
N ALA A 413 15.55 14.69 -2.52
CA ALA A 413 16.95 15.05 -2.75
C ALA A 413 17.71 15.40 -1.45
N THR A 414 17.02 15.85 -0.39
CA THR A 414 17.61 16.28 0.88
C THR A 414 17.84 15.13 1.85
N CYS A 415 16.83 14.25 2.01
CA CYS A 415 16.92 13.12 2.94
C CYS A 415 17.13 11.77 2.24
N HIS A 416 17.21 11.71 0.92
CA HIS A 416 17.44 10.51 0.13
C HIS A 416 16.50 9.33 0.50
N GLY A 417 15.24 9.63 0.82
CA GLY A 417 14.26 8.65 1.25
C GLY A 417 14.15 8.43 2.77
N GLN A 418 15.09 8.93 3.55
CA GLN A 418 15.21 8.64 4.99
C GLN A 418 14.18 9.35 5.89
N ARG A 419 13.35 10.25 5.35
CA ARG A 419 12.21 10.92 5.99
C ARG A 419 12.56 11.89 7.13
N LEU A 420 13.69 11.73 7.79
CA LEU A 420 14.12 12.49 8.99
C LEU A 420 15.13 13.58 8.66
N LYS A 421 15.34 14.49 9.62
CA LYS A 421 16.41 15.48 9.60
C LYS A 421 17.77 14.82 9.77
N LYS A 422 18.82 15.46 9.26
CA LYS A 422 20.21 14.96 9.36
C LYS A 422 20.67 14.81 10.80
N GLU A 423 20.23 15.70 11.69
CA GLU A 423 20.54 15.68 13.12
C GLU A 423 19.95 14.46 13.82
N SER A 424 18.72 14.07 13.45
CA SER A 424 18.08 12.85 13.97
C SER A 424 18.75 11.58 13.45
N LEU A 425 19.16 11.58 12.19
CA LEU A 425 19.87 10.46 11.56
C LEU A 425 21.31 10.31 12.06
N ALA A 426 21.87 11.37 12.65
CA ALA A 426 23.20 11.31 13.24
C ALA A 426 23.23 10.67 14.64
N VAL A 427 22.09 10.21 15.17
CA VAL A 427 22.03 9.45 16.43
C VAL A 427 22.06 7.95 16.12
N THR A 428 23.00 7.22 16.74
CA THR A 428 23.18 5.78 16.50
C THR A 428 23.01 4.95 17.75
N ILE A 429 22.66 3.68 17.57
CA ILE A 429 22.71 2.61 18.57
C ILE A 429 23.53 1.47 17.93
N GLY A 430 24.62 1.09 18.60
CA GLY A 430 25.64 0.32 17.91
C GLY A 430 26.24 1.16 16.77
N ASP A 431 26.22 0.63 15.56
CA ASP A 431 26.73 1.27 14.33
C ASP A 431 25.62 1.85 13.43
N LYS A 432 24.33 1.74 13.82
CA LYS A 432 23.17 2.04 12.96
C LYS A 432 22.30 3.18 13.49
N ASN A 433 21.86 4.04 12.57
CA ASN A 433 20.80 5.00 12.84
C ASN A 433 19.40 4.33 12.76
N ILE A 434 18.36 5.07 13.19
CA ILE A 434 17.00 4.53 13.25
C ILE A 434 16.46 4.12 11.86
N TYR A 435 16.81 4.85 10.80
CA TYR A 435 16.38 4.53 9.44
C TYR A 435 17.03 3.23 8.95
N GLU A 436 18.35 3.10 9.12
CA GLU A 436 19.09 1.89 8.73
C GLU A 436 18.55 0.63 9.43
N MET A 437 18.18 0.74 10.72
CA MET A 437 17.53 -0.38 11.41
C MET A 437 16.14 -0.68 10.82
N THR A 438 15.36 0.33 10.44
CA THR A 438 14.02 0.11 9.87
C THR A 438 14.04 -0.43 8.45
N GLU A 439 15.13 -0.25 7.70
CA GLU A 439 15.34 -0.82 6.35
C GLU A 439 15.70 -2.30 6.39
N MET A 440 16.25 -2.79 7.49
CA MET A 440 16.54 -4.22 7.65
C MET A 440 15.27 -5.04 7.58
N SER A 441 15.37 -6.29 7.09
CA SER A 441 14.27 -7.23 7.23
C SER A 441 13.97 -7.50 8.71
N VAL A 442 12.72 -7.84 9.04
CA VAL A 442 12.30 -8.17 10.42
C VAL A 442 13.22 -9.25 11.02
N ARG A 443 13.58 -10.26 10.22
CA ARG A 443 14.50 -11.34 10.60
C ARG A 443 15.89 -10.80 10.93
N ASP A 444 16.48 -10.04 10.04
CA ASP A 444 17.84 -9.52 10.20
C ASP A 444 17.90 -8.47 11.33
N LEU A 445 16.88 -7.64 11.47
CA LEU A 445 16.76 -6.72 12.60
C LEU A 445 16.67 -7.47 13.93
N ARG A 446 15.89 -8.56 13.99
CA ARG A 446 15.77 -9.40 15.19
C ARG A 446 17.13 -9.99 15.57
N GLN A 447 17.84 -10.55 14.60
CA GLN A 447 19.20 -11.10 14.80
C GLN A 447 20.17 -10.00 15.24
N TYR A 448 20.20 -8.85 14.55
CA TYR A 448 21.05 -7.72 14.92
C TYR A 448 20.82 -7.25 16.36
N LEU A 449 19.56 -7.16 16.80
CA LEU A 449 19.23 -6.77 18.17
C LEU A 449 19.66 -7.83 19.21
N ASP A 450 19.74 -9.11 18.83
CA ASP A 450 20.23 -10.18 19.72
C ASP A 450 21.76 -10.14 19.87
N GLU A 451 22.48 -9.76 18.81
CA GLU A 451 23.95 -9.65 18.78
C GLU A 451 24.45 -8.28 19.27
N LEU A 452 23.54 -7.29 19.46
CA LEU A 452 23.88 -5.91 19.79
C LEU A 452 24.58 -5.81 21.15
N GLN A 453 25.81 -5.31 21.13
CA GLN A 453 26.58 -5.01 22.34
C GLN A 453 26.31 -3.58 22.82
N LEU A 454 25.77 -3.44 24.00
CA LEU A 454 25.46 -2.17 24.64
C LEU A 454 26.27 -2.03 25.92
N THR A 455 26.57 -0.78 26.28
CA THR A 455 27.17 -0.47 27.58
C THR A 455 26.24 -0.82 28.72
N GLU A 456 26.77 -1.01 29.94
CA GLU A 456 25.94 -1.30 31.13
C GLU A 456 24.83 -0.26 31.34
N THR A 457 25.13 1.01 31.11
CA THR A 457 24.16 2.12 31.23
C THR A 457 23.06 2.01 30.18
N GLN A 458 23.41 1.75 28.90
CA GLN A 458 22.48 1.58 27.82
C GLN A 458 21.58 0.35 28.05
N LEU A 459 22.15 -0.75 28.59
CA LEU A 459 21.41 -1.96 28.96
C LEU A 459 20.40 -1.68 30.08
N LYS A 460 20.79 -0.95 31.14
CA LYS A 460 19.85 -0.59 32.22
C LYS A 460 18.67 0.25 31.72
N ILE A 461 18.92 1.18 30.79
CA ILE A 461 17.89 2.06 30.22
C ILE A 461 17.04 1.31 29.19
N GLY A 462 17.69 0.53 28.31
CA GLY A 462 17.06 -0.04 27.10
C GLY A 462 16.41 -1.42 27.29
N LYS A 463 16.68 -2.13 28.39
CA LYS A 463 16.28 -3.54 28.59
C LYS A 463 14.80 -3.83 28.32
N GLU A 464 13.90 -3.08 28.96
CA GLU A 464 12.46 -3.29 28.80
C GLU A 464 11.97 -2.88 27.40
N ILE A 465 12.55 -1.80 26.84
CA ILE A 465 12.22 -1.33 25.50
C ILE A 465 12.65 -2.37 24.45
N LEU A 466 13.87 -2.93 24.59
CA LEU A 466 14.37 -3.98 23.70
C LEU A 466 13.55 -5.27 23.80
N LYS A 467 13.08 -5.62 25.00
CA LYS A 467 12.20 -6.77 25.22
C LYS A 467 10.89 -6.61 24.44
N GLU A 468 10.26 -5.42 24.50
CA GLU A 468 9.04 -5.13 23.73
C GLU A 468 9.29 -5.16 22.22
N ILE A 469 10.37 -4.53 21.74
CA ILE A 469 10.72 -4.56 20.32
C ILE A 469 10.94 -6.00 19.84
N LYS A 470 11.74 -6.78 20.57
CA LYS A 470 12.05 -8.18 20.23
C LYS A 470 10.81 -9.07 20.23
N GLY A 471 9.91 -8.87 21.20
CA GLY A 471 8.64 -9.60 21.27
C GLY A 471 7.75 -9.32 20.06
N ARG A 472 7.57 -8.05 19.71
CA ARG A 472 6.76 -7.63 18.55
C ARG A 472 7.37 -8.07 17.21
N LEU A 473 8.70 -8.02 17.06
CA LEU A 473 9.39 -8.58 15.89
C LEU A 473 9.18 -10.10 15.78
N GLN A 474 9.18 -10.82 16.91
CA GLN A 474 8.93 -12.26 16.91
C GLN A 474 7.52 -12.58 16.41
N PHE A 475 6.49 -11.83 16.80
CA PHE A 475 5.14 -12.03 16.27
C PHE A 475 5.06 -11.84 14.75
N LEU A 476 5.81 -10.88 14.17
CA LEU A 476 5.89 -10.75 12.71
C LEU A 476 6.58 -11.95 12.05
N VAL A 477 7.60 -12.52 12.68
CA VAL A 477 8.25 -13.78 12.21
C VAL A 477 7.27 -14.94 12.26
N ASP A 478 6.52 -15.07 13.36
CA ASP A 478 5.59 -16.18 13.60
C ASP A 478 4.42 -16.19 12.60
N VAL A 479 3.99 -15.02 12.10
CA VAL A 479 2.99 -14.92 11.04
C VAL A 479 3.59 -14.95 9.61
N GLY A 480 4.88 -15.27 9.47
CA GLY A 480 5.53 -15.43 8.16
C GLY A 480 5.82 -14.12 7.43
N LEU A 481 6.02 -12.99 8.14
CA LEU A 481 6.35 -11.68 7.60
C LEU A 481 7.80 -11.25 7.87
N ASP A 482 8.67 -12.21 8.08
CA ASP A 482 10.08 -12.02 8.44
C ASP A 482 10.93 -11.34 7.35
N TYR A 483 10.46 -11.36 6.09
CA TYR A 483 11.10 -10.72 4.94
C TYR A 483 10.78 -9.23 4.79
N LEU A 484 9.75 -8.71 5.48
CA LEU A 484 9.37 -7.29 5.40
C LEU A 484 10.36 -6.41 6.16
N SER A 485 10.51 -5.15 5.69
CA SER A 485 11.18 -4.09 6.45
C SER A 485 10.17 -3.23 7.21
N LEU A 486 10.57 -2.66 8.34
CA LEU A 486 9.70 -1.77 9.13
C LEU A 486 9.41 -0.44 8.42
N SER A 487 10.28 -0.01 7.52
CA SER A 487 10.13 1.21 6.71
C SER A 487 9.11 1.07 5.59
N ARG A 488 8.74 -0.17 5.20
CA ARG A 488 7.84 -0.43 4.09
C ARG A 488 6.48 0.25 4.30
N ALA A 489 6.05 1.04 3.31
CA ALA A 489 4.79 1.76 3.34
C ALA A 489 3.59 0.79 3.30
N THR A 490 2.59 1.00 4.16
CA THR A 490 1.41 0.12 4.24
C THR A 490 0.59 0.06 2.95
N GLY A 491 0.59 1.13 2.16
CA GLY A 491 -0.08 1.18 0.85
C GLY A 491 0.54 0.27 -0.22
N THR A 492 1.75 -0.28 0.02
CA THR A 492 2.45 -1.23 -0.89
C THR A 492 2.28 -2.69 -0.49
N LEU A 493 1.58 -2.94 0.61
CA LEU A 493 1.33 -4.29 1.11
C LEU A 493 0.19 -4.96 0.35
N SER A 494 0.30 -6.27 0.15
CA SER A 494 -0.85 -7.08 -0.27
C SER A 494 -1.92 -7.13 0.84
N GLY A 495 -3.16 -7.49 0.48
CA GLY A 495 -4.25 -7.65 1.45
C GLY A 495 -3.89 -8.62 2.57
N GLY A 496 -3.31 -9.76 2.23
CA GLY A 496 -2.88 -10.78 3.20
C GLY A 496 -1.71 -10.31 4.09
N GLU A 497 -0.72 -9.58 3.55
CA GLU A 497 0.36 -8.99 4.37
C GLU A 497 -0.21 -8.01 5.40
N ALA A 498 -1.11 -7.10 4.98
CA ALA A 498 -1.73 -6.12 5.87
C ALA A 498 -2.58 -6.79 6.97
N GLN A 499 -3.31 -7.84 6.64
CA GLN A 499 -4.10 -8.62 7.60
C GLN A 499 -3.21 -9.32 8.64
N ARG A 500 -2.13 -9.96 8.21
CA ARG A 500 -1.17 -10.62 9.11
C ARG A 500 -0.43 -9.65 10.02
N ILE A 501 -0.12 -8.43 9.55
CA ILE A 501 0.43 -7.37 10.40
C ILE A 501 -0.55 -7.03 11.52
N ARG A 502 -1.85 -6.90 11.23
CA ARG A 502 -2.87 -6.66 12.25
C ARG A 502 -2.98 -7.83 13.23
N LEU A 503 -2.96 -9.06 12.70
CA LEU A 503 -2.95 -10.26 13.54
C LEU A 503 -1.76 -10.25 14.50
N ALA A 504 -0.54 -10.01 14.01
CA ALA A 504 0.67 -9.89 14.83
C ALA A 504 0.56 -8.80 15.89
N THR A 505 -0.03 -7.63 15.54
CA THR A 505 -0.27 -6.53 16.48
C THR A 505 -1.26 -6.93 17.58
N GLN A 506 -2.34 -7.63 17.24
CA GLN A 506 -3.34 -8.07 18.21
C GLN A 506 -2.79 -9.16 19.16
N ILE A 507 -2.00 -10.09 18.65
CA ILE A 507 -1.30 -11.09 19.49
C ILE A 507 -0.37 -10.37 20.47
N GLY A 508 0.35 -9.36 19.99
CA GLY A 508 1.24 -8.53 20.81
C GLY A 508 0.52 -7.74 21.92
N SER A 509 -0.79 -7.51 21.80
CA SER A 509 -1.59 -6.87 22.85
C SER A 509 -1.83 -7.74 24.09
N GLY A 510 -1.64 -9.08 23.97
CA GLY A 510 -1.79 -10.05 25.06
C GLY A 510 -3.21 -10.15 25.62
N LEU A 511 -4.24 -9.78 24.84
CA LEU A 511 -5.64 -9.87 25.26
C LEU A 511 -6.08 -11.34 25.39
N VAL A 512 -6.82 -11.62 26.45
CA VAL A 512 -7.38 -12.95 26.76
C VAL A 512 -8.88 -12.87 26.98
N GLY A 513 -9.59 -13.96 26.66
CA GLY A 513 -11.05 -14.03 26.83
C GLY A 513 -11.83 -13.23 25.76
N VAL A 514 -11.25 -13.00 24.60
CA VAL A 514 -11.81 -12.24 23.49
C VAL A 514 -12.22 -13.18 22.34
N ALA A 515 -13.21 -12.79 21.54
CA ALA A 515 -13.51 -13.45 20.27
C ALA A 515 -12.79 -12.70 19.13
N TYR A 516 -11.86 -13.38 18.47
CA TYR A 516 -11.24 -12.89 17.23
C TYR A 516 -12.02 -13.42 16.03
N ILE A 517 -12.48 -12.52 15.18
CA ILE A 517 -13.24 -12.82 13.96
C ILE A 517 -12.35 -12.45 12.78
N MET A 518 -12.00 -13.43 11.95
CA MET A 518 -11.02 -13.29 10.87
C MET A 518 -11.62 -13.69 9.52
N ASP A 519 -11.27 -12.94 8.48
CA ASP A 519 -11.69 -13.20 7.11
C ASP A 519 -10.52 -13.75 6.30
N GLU A 520 -10.54 -15.04 5.99
CA GLU A 520 -9.57 -15.73 5.14
C GLU A 520 -8.09 -15.41 5.45
N PRO A 521 -7.60 -15.65 6.68
CA PRO A 521 -6.24 -15.28 7.05
C PRO A 521 -5.13 -16.06 6.30
N SER A 522 -5.45 -17.21 5.69
CA SER A 522 -4.53 -18.01 4.87
C SER A 522 -4.33 -17.48 3.45
N ILE A 523 -5.04 -16.40 3.08
CA ILE A 523 -5.09 -15.88 1.72
C ILE A 523 -3.69 -15.50 1.18
N GLY A 524 -3.36 -15.94 -0.04
CA GLY A 524 -2.09 -15.64 -0.71
C GLY A 524 -0.87 -16.24 0.00
N LEU A 525 -1.05 -17.22 0.87
CA LEU A 525 0.03 -17.93 1.56
C LEU A 525 0.49 -19.17 0.79
N HIS A 526 1.79 -19.33 0.72
CA HIS A 526 2.37 -20.65 0.44
C HIS A 526 2.14 -21.58 1.62
N GLN A 527 1.99 -22.90 1.37
CA GLN A 527 1.70 -23.88 2.43
C GLN A 527 2.68 -23.83 3.62
N ASN A 528 3.96 -23.61 3.33
CA ASN A 528 4.97 -23.44 4.37
C ASN A 528 4.71 -22.24 5.32
N ASP A 529 4.14 -21.16 4.79
CA ASP A 529 3.76 -19.98 5.58
C ASP A 529 2.41 -20.20 6.28
N ASN A 530 1.52 -21.00 5.69
CA ASN A 530 0.26 -21.42 6.29
C ASN A 530 0.47 -22.26 7.55
N ASP A 531 1.44 -23.17 7.55
CA ASP A 531 1.80 -23.97 8.74
C ASP A 531 2.20 -23.07 9.92
N LYS A 532 2.95 -21.98 9.68
CA LYS A 532 3.33 -20.98 10.71
C LYS A 532 2.11 -20.23 11.23
N LEU A 533 1.23 -19.79 10.31
CA LEU A 533 -0.01 -19.12 10.68
C LEU A 533 -0.89 -20.03 11.57
N LEU A 534 -1.08 -21.28 11.20
CA LEU A 534 -1.87 -22.24 11.98
C LEU A 534 -1.30 -22.47 13.38
N ALA A 535 0.03 -22.56 13.51
CA ALA A 535 0.69 -22.65 14.82
C ALA A 535 0.39 -21.39 15.67
N THR A 536 0.43 -20.22 15.06
CA THR A 536 0.13 -18.93 15.71
C THR A 536 -1.34 -18.84 16.14
N LEU A 537 -2.29 -19.26 15.30
CA LEU A 537 -3.72 -19.27 15.63
C LEU A 537 -4.00 -20.24 16.80
N LYS A 538 -3.40 -21.43 16.79
CA LYS A 538 -3.50 -22.38 17.92
C LYS A 538 -2.95 -21.78 19.21
N HIS A 539 -1.82 -21.09 19.14
CA HIS A 539 -1.27 -20.41 20.31
C HIS A 539 -2.22 -19.33 20.84
N LEU A 540 -2.83 -18.52 19.97
CA LEU A 540 -3.80 -17.48 20.36
C LEU A 540 -5.05 -18.09 21.03
N ARG A 541 -5.55 -19.24 20.54
CA ARG A 541 -6.60 -20.03 21.17
C ARG A 541 -6.18 -20.52 22.55
N ASP A 542 -4.97 -21.09 22.68
CA ASP A 542 -4.46 -21.69 23.93
C ASP A 542 -4.28 -20.65 25.04
N LEU A 543 -4.18 -19.35 24.70
CA LEU A 543 -4.25 -18.22 25.63
C LEU A 543 -5.67 -18.01 26.23
N GLY A 544 -6.68 -18.76 25.79
CA GLY A 544 -8.06 -18.67 26.27
C GLY A 544 -8.95 -17.73 25.44
N ASN A 545 -8.65 -17.59 24.17
CA ASN A 545 -9.45 -16.83 23.22
C ASN A 545 -10.34 -17.71 22.35
N THR A 546 -11.45 -17.18 21.88
CA THR A 546 -12.30 -17.83 20.88
C THR A 546 -11.88 -17.33 19.51
N LEU A 547 -11.58 -18.22 18.58
CA LEU A 547 -11.27 -17.86 17.19
C LEU A 547 -12.41 -18.27 16.30
N ILE A 548 -12.97 -17.33 15.54
CA ILE A 548 -14.00 -17.55 14.52
C ILE A 548 -13.39 -17.11 13.19
N VAL A 549 -13.09 -18.08 12.34
CA VAL A 549 -12.36 -17.85 11.09
C VAL A 549 -13.21 -18.26 9.90
N VAL A 550 -13.47 -17.33 8.98
CA VAL A 550 -14.05 -17.66 7.68
C VAL A 550 -12.95 -18.19 6.79
N GLU A 551 -13.04 -19.44 6.35
CA GLU A 551 -11.95 -20.08 5.59
C GLU A 551 -12.43 -21.11 4.56
N HIS A 552 -11.56 -21.30 3.57
CA HIS A 552 -11.71 -22.24 2.47
C HIS A 552 -10.55 -23.24 2.35
N ASP A 553 -9.48 -23.05 3.12
CA ASP A 553 -8.28 -23.88 3.09
C ASP A 553 -8.47 -25.22 3.81
N GLU A 554 -8.06 -26.30 3.17
CA GLU A 554 -8.18 -27.67 3.73
C GLU A 554 -7.42 -27.84 5.04
N ASP A 555 -6.17 -27.35 5.10
CA ASP A 555 -5.31 -27.55 6.27
C ASP A 555 -5.85 -26.77 7.47
N THR A 556 -6.41 -25.58 7.23
CA THR A 556 -7.06 -24.76 8.26
C THR A 556 -8.32 -25.45 8.81
N MET A 557 -9.17 -26.02 7.94
CA MET A 557 -10.36 -26.77 8.38
C MET A 557 -9.98 -28.03 9.18
N ARG A 558 -8.96 -28.77 8.77
CA ARG A 558 -8.47 -29.95 9.50
C ARG A 558 -7.80 -29.59 10.84
N ALA A 559 -7.24 -28.39 10.94
CA ALA A 559 -6.59 -27.89 12.15
C ALA A 559 -7.57 -27.31 13.18
N ALA A 560 -8.81 -27.01 12.77
CA ALA A 560 -9.86 -26.43 13.61
C ALA A 560 -10.42 -27.45 14.63
N ASP A 561 -10.81 -26.93 15.79
CA ASP A 561 -11.50 -27.73 16.83
C ASP A 561 -12.98 -27.94 16.49
N TYR A 562 -13.55 -27.00 15.71
CA TYR A 562 -14.96 -27.04 15.32
C TYR A 562 -15.15 -26.35 13.97
N VAL A 563 -15.99 -26.92 13.13
CA VAL A 563 -16.29 -26.37 11.79
C VAL A 563 -17.81 -26.20 11.66
N VAL A 564 -18.24 -25.11 11.07
CA VAL A 564 -19.63 -24.82 10.71
C VAL A 564 -19.72 -24.65 9.19
N ASP A 565 -20.42 -25.55 8.52
CA ASP A 565 -20.62 -25.52 7.07
C ASP A 565 -21.96 -24.83 6.72
N ILE A 566 -21.89 -23.75 5.93
CA ILE A 566 -23.03 -22.91 5.56
C ILE A 566 -23.31 -23.07 4.06
N GLY A 567 -24.54 -23.42 3.74
CA GLY A 567 -24.96 -23.72 2.37
C GLY A 567 -26.45 -23.82 2.23
N PRO A 568 -26.98 -24.77 1.39
CA PRO A 568 -26.22 -25.67 0.48
C PRO A 568 -25.68 -24.98 -0.78
N GLY A 569 -26.22 -23.79 -1.14
CA GLY A 569 -25.87 -23.04 -2.34
C GLY A 569 -25.32 -21.63 -2.00
N ALA A 570 -25.38 -20.75 -2.99
CA ALA A 570 -25.00 -19.35 -2.87
C ALA A 570 -26.24 -18.44 -3.00
N GLY A 571 -26.17 -17.21 -2.50
CA GLY A 571 -27.27 -16.24 -2.56
C GLY A 571 -28.56 -16.77 -1.92
N GLU A 572 -29.65 -16.74 -2.63
CA GLU A 572 -30.96 -17.20 -2.14
C GLU A 572 -31.00 -18.72 -1.83
N HIS A 573 -30.13 -19.50 -2.45
CA HIS A 573 -30.01 -20.94 -2.21
C HIS A 573 -29.08 -21.28 -1.03
N GLY A 574 -28.45 -20.27 -0.41
CA GLY A 574 -27.58 -20.38 0.76
C GLY A 574 -28.29 -20.09 2.08
N GLY A 575 -27.53 -19.68 3.06
CA GLY A 575 -27.99 -19.14 4.32
C GLY A 575 -28.51 -20.15 5.34
N GLN A 576 -28.17 -21.45 5.21
CA GLN A 576 -28.55 -22.51 6.14
C GLN A 576 -27.30 -23.18 6.72
N VAL A 577 -27.36 -23.66 7.95
CA VAL A 577 -26.32 -24.49 8.56
C VAL A 577 -26.55 -25.93 8.08
N ILE A 578 -25.60 -26.48 7.31
CA ILE A 578 -25.65 -27.82 6.74
C ILE A 578 -25.08 -28.88 7.69
N ALA A 579 -23.96 -28.55 8.30
CA ALA A 579 -23.23 -29.41 9.22
C ALA A 579 -22.47 -28.61 10.26
N THR A 580 -22.32 -29.19 11.45
CA THR A 580 -21.48 -28.63 12.51
C THR A 580 -20.74 -29.78 13.21
N GLY A 581 -19.52 -29.57 13.63
CA GLY A 581 -18.69 -30.56 14.29
C GLY A 581 -17.23 -30.50 13.93
N THR A 582 -16.51 -31.57 14.00
CA THR A 582 -15.11 -31.69 13.53
C THR A 582 -15.07 -31.83 11.99
N ALA A 583 -13.91 -31.70 11.38
CA ALA A 583 -13.75 -31.96 9.95
C ALA A 583 -14.19 -33.40 9.57
N GLU A 584 -13.95 -34.38 10.43
CA GLU A 584 -14.38 -35.78 10.25
C GLU A 584 -15.91 -35.91 10.27
N ASP A 585 -16.61 -35.11 11.07
CA ASP A 585 -18.08 -35.12 11.11
C ASP A 585 -18.66 -34.53 9.82
N LEU A 586 -18.04 -33.49 9.25
CA LEU A 586 -18.44 -32.94 7.96
C LEU A 586 -18.26 -33.97 6.83
N MET A 587 -17.14 -34.72 6.81
CA MET A 587 -16.87 -35.76 5.80
C MET A 587 -17.93 -36.87 5.78
N LYS A 588 -18.60 -37.11 6.89
CA LYS A 588 -19.68 -38.13 6.99
C LYS A 588 -21.04 -37.60 6.55
N ASN A 589 -21.20 -36.28 6.41
CA ASN A 589 -22.50 -35.69 6.04
C ASN A 589 -22.67 -35.67 4.50
N PRO A 590 -23.63 -36.43 3.94
CA PRO A 590 -23.84 -36.51 2.49
C PRO A 590 -24.29 -35.19 1.84
N ASN A 591 -24.83 -34.27 2.65
CA ASN A 591 -25.32 -32.98 2.16
C ASN A 591 -24.26 -31.90 2.13
N SER A 592 -23.09 -32.12 2.79
CA SER A 592 -21.98 -31.19 2.84
C SER A 592 -21.12 -31.32 1.58
N ILE A 593 -21.14 -30.30 0.72
CA ILE A 593 -20.25 -30.22 -0.45
C ILE A 593 -18.79 -30.13 0.02
N THR A 594 -18.54 -29.33 1.07
CA THR A 594 -17.23 -29.21 1.72
C THR A 594 -16.73 -30.56 2.20
N GLY A 595 -17.62 -31.35 2.87
CA GLY A 595 -17.28 -32.70 3.36
C GLY A 595 -16.90 -33.67 2.25
N LYS A 596 -17.56 -33.60 1.08
CA LYS A 596 -17.22 -34.43 -0.09
C LYS A 596 -15.86 -34.12 -0.69
N TYR A 597 -15.42 -32.84 -0.70
CA TYR A 597 -14.06 -32.49 -1.10
C TYR A 597 -13.04 -32.92 -0.07
N LEU A 598 -13.28 -32.71 1.23
CA LEU A 598 -12.39 -33.13 2.31
C LEU A 598 -12.20 -34.64 2.40
N SER A 599 -13.24 -35.44 2.08
CA SER A 599 -13.16 -36.91 2.04
C SER A 599 -12.50 -37.45 0.77
N GLY A 600 -12.33 -36.59 -0.28
CA GLY A 600 -11.83 -37.05 -1.58
C GLY A 600 -12.89 -37.71 -2.47
N GLU A 601 -14.18 -37.74 -2.07
CA GLU A 601 -15.29 -38.23 -2.91
C GLU A 601 -15.39 -37.40 -4.20
N ILE A 602 -15.23 -36.04 -4.07
CA ILE A 602 -15.12 -35.14 -5.18
C ILE A 602 -13.71 -34.57 -5.18
N LYS A 603 -12.98 -34.69 -6.30
CA LYS A 603 -11.62 -34.14 -6.44
C LYS A 603 -11.38 -33.58 -7.82
N ILE A 604 -10.46 -32.61 -7.91
CA ILE A 604 -9.98 -32.06 -9.19
C ILE A 604 -8.98 -33.05 -9.78
N PRO A 605 -9.26 -33.66 -10.94
CA PRO A 605 -8.39 -34.70 -11.50
C PRO A 605 -7.09 -34.12 -12.08
N VAL A 606 -5.97 -34.80 -11.87
CA VAL A 606 -4.70 -34.49 -12.52
C VAL A 606 -4.76 -34.92 -14.00
N PRO A 607 -4.37 -34.06 -14.97
CA PRO A 607 -4.31 -34.45 -16.37
C PRO A 607 -3.37 -35.64 -16.60
N LYS A 608 -3.82 -36.65 -17.33
CA LYS A 608 -2.99 -37.83 -17.68
C LYS A 608 -1.77 -37.48 -18.54
N THR A 609 -1.88 -36.42 -19.32
CA THR A 609 -0.82 -35.92 -20.20
C THR A 609 -0.74 -34.40 -20.09
N ARG A 610 0.49 -33.87 -20.00
CA ARG A 610 0.73 -32.42 -20.01
C ARG A 610 0.84 -31.91 -21.42
N ARG A 611 0.33 -30.69 -21.67
CA ARG A 611 0.45 -30.03 -22.98
C ARG A 611 1.92 -29.69 -23.24
N LYS A 612 2.32 -29.76 -24.52
CA LYS A 612 3.68 -29.39 -24.94
C LYS A 612 3.71 -27.89 -25.32
N PRO A 613 4.73 -27.14 -24.88
CA PRO A 613 4.92 -25.75 -25.30
C PRO A 613 5.03 -25.58 -26.82
N LYS A 614 4.37 -24.59 -27.36
CA LYS A 614 4.49 -24.20 -28.80
C LYS A 614 5.72 -23.31 -29.05
N GLY A 615 6.24 -22.68 -28.03
CA GLY A 615 7.38 -21.77 -28.04
C GLY A 615 7.70 -21.28 -26.63
N PHE A 616 8.61 -20.32 -26.54
CA PHE A 616 9.00 -19.75 -25.26
C PHE A 616 9.16 -18.23 -25.36
N LEU A 617 8.69 -17.53 -24.34
CA LEU A 617 9.13 -16.19 -24.01
C LEU A 617 10.38 -16.33 -23.12
N LYS A 618 11.43 -15.56 -23.41
CA LYS A 618 12.64 -15.58 -22.61
C LYS A 618 12.87 -14.19 -22.02
N VAL A 619 12.69 -14.07 -20.69
CA VAL A 619 13.06 -12.88 -19.93
C VAL A 619 14.54 -13.00 -19.58
N VAL A 620 15.36 -12.03 -19.98
CA VAL A 620 16.81 -12.05 -19.79
C VAL A 620 17.23 -10.95 -18.84
N GLY A 621 17.97 -11.30 -17.78
CA GLY A 621 18.56 -10.35 -16.86
C GLY A 621 17.54 -9.58 -16.03
N ALA A 622 16.50 -10.23 -15.52
CA ALA A 622 15.50 -9.65 -14.66
C ALA A 622 16.09 -9.19 -13.32
N LYS A 623 15.98 -7.89 -13.00
CA LYS A 623 16.63 -7.26 -11.83
C LYS A 623 15.72 -6.26 -11.10
N GLU A 624 14.41 -6.42 -11.17
CA GLU A 624 13.47 -5.56 -10.46
C GLU A 624 13.26 -6.03 -9.03
N ASN A 625 13.19 -5.10 -8.07
CA ASN A 625 13.06 -5.35 -6.63
C ASN A 625 14.14 -6.35 -6.13
N ASN A 626 13.72 -7.49 -5.59
CA ASN A 626 14.60 -8.52 -5.06
C ASN A 626 15.16 -9.52 -6.09
N LEU A 627 14.80 -9.38 -7.39
CA LEU A 627 15.28 -10.30 -8.44
C LEU A 627 16.79 -10.19 -8.68
N LYS A 628 17.49 -11.31 -8.69
CA LYS A 628 18.95 -11.41 -8.75
C LYS A 628 19.52 -11.60 -10.15
N ASN A 629 19.12 -10.74 -11.11
CA ASN A 629 19.58 -10.77 -12.51
C ASN A 629 19.35 -12.15 -13.16
N ILE A 630 18.13 -12.67 -13.05
CA ILE A 630 17.76 -14.01 -13.47
C ILE A 630 17.31 -14.07 -14.94
N ASP A 631 17.52 -15.22 -15.56
CA ASP A 631 16.97 -15.57 -16.87
C ASP A 631 15.82 -16.58 -16.68
N VAL A 632 14.65 -16.28 -17.26
CA VAL A 632 13.45 -17.12 -17.10
C VAL A 632 12.83 -17.42 -18.45
N LYS A 633 12.47 -18.70 -18.67
CA LYS A 633 11.73 -19.15 -19.86
C LYS A 633 10.27 -19.40 -19.49
N VAL A 634 9.35 -18.68 -20.11
CA VAL A 634 7.91 -18.87 -19.95
C VAL A 634 7.38 -19.57 -21.20
N PRO A 635 6.82 -20.78 -21.08
CA PRO A 635 6.33 -21.54 -22.22
C PRO A 635 5.04 -20.93 -22.78
N ILE A 636 4.86 -20.98 -24.12
CA ILE A 636 3.71 -20.45 -24.84
C ILE A 636 2.72 -21.57 -25.18
N GLY A 637 1.41 -21.28 -25.07
CA GLY A 637 0.32 -22.20 -25.41
C GLY A 637 0.04 -23.28 -24.36
N VAL A 638 0.44 -23.06 -23.13
CA VAL A 638 0.23 -23.97 -21.99
C VAL A 638 -0.19 -23.20 -20.73
N LEU A 639 -0.68 -23.92 -19.72
CA LEU A 639 -0.97 -23.39 -18.39
C LEU A 639 0.32 -23.43 -17.53
N THR A 640 0.83 -22.26 -17.20
CA THR A 640 2.03 -22.11 -16.37
C THR A 640 1.67 -21.53 -15.02
N CYS A 641 2.07 -22.20 -13.93
CA CYS A 641 1.98 -21.65 -12.57
C CYS A 641 3.34 -21.08 -12.12
N VAL A 642 3.34 -19.85 -11.63
CA VAL A 642 4.49 -19.25 -10.97
C VAL A 642 4.26 -19.34 -9.46
N THR A 643 5.08 -20.13 -8.79
CA THR A 643 4.95 -20.55 -7.39
C THR A 643 6.11 -20.07 -6.53
N GLY A 644 6.06 -20.32 -5.24
CA GLY A 644 7.13 -20.02 -4.28
C GLY A 644 6.61 -19.28 -3.05
N VAL A 645 7.41 -19.20 -2.00
CA VAL A 645 7.05 -18.56 -0.72
C VAL A 645 6.69 -17.09 -0.87
N SER A 646 6.05 -16.52 0.15
CA SER A 646 5.72 -15.09 0.17
C SER A 646 6.99 -14.24 0.07
N GLY A 647 6.96 -13.16 -0.75
CA GLY A 647 8.13 -12.31 -0.96
C GLY A 647 9.25 -12.88 -1.85
N SER A 648 9.09 -14.06 -2.48
CA SER A 648 10.12 -14.69 -3.34
C SER A 648 10.38 -13.99 -4.69
N GLY A 649 9.57 -12.97 -5.07
CA GLY A 649 9.74 -12.19 -6.29
C GLY A 649 8.78 -12.55 -7.43
N LYS A 650 7.75 -13.38 -7.22
CA LYS A 650 6.75 -13.78 -8.23
C LYS A 650 6.11 -12.59 -8.95
N SER A 651 5.53 -11.65 -8.18
CA SER A 651 4.86 -10.48 -8.74
C SER A 651 5.84 -9.52 -9.43
N SER A 652 7.10 -9.43 -8.94
CA SER A 652 8.16 -8.66 -9.60
C SER A 652 8.49 -9.22 -10.99
N LEU A 653 8.55 -10.55 -11.13
CA LEU A 653 8.81 -11.21 -12.40
C LEU A 653 7.60 -11.10 -13.34
N VAL A 654 6.41 -11.46 -12.86
CA VAL A 654 5.20 -11.60 -13.70
C VAL A 654 4.53 -10.27 -13.96
N ASN A 655 4.22 -9.49 -12.92
CA ASN A 655 3.45 -8.25 -13.06
C ASN A 655 4.34 -7.08 -13.48
N GLU A 656 5.50 -6.87 -12.82
CA GLU A 656 6.33 -5.69 -13.07
C GLU A 656 7.15 -5.85 -14.37
N ILE A 657 7.72 -7.01 -14.64
CA ILE A 657 8.56 -7.21 -15.82
C ILE A 657 7.76 -7.79 -17.00
N LEU A 658 7.23 -9.01 -16.88
CA LEU A 658 6.61 -9.73 -18.00
C LEU A 658 5.36 -8.99 -18.51
N TYR A 659 4.38 -8.76 -17.64
CA TYR A 659 3.12 -8.12 -18.03
C TYR A 659 3.34 -6.70 -18.56
N LYS A 660 4.02 -5.83 -17.80
CA LYS A 660 4.22 -4.43 -18.23
C LYS A 660 5.00 -4.30 -19.53
N SER A 661 6.01 -5.16 -19.75
CA SER A 661 6.77 -5.18 -21.03
C SER A 661 5.90 -5.60 -22.21
N LEU A 662 5.10 -6.67 -22.03
CA LEU A 662 4.17 -7.15 -23.06
C LEU A 662 3.06 -6.13 -23.32
N ALA A 663 2.49 -5.53 -22.27
CA ALA A 663 1.45 -4.51 -22.39
C ALA A 663 1.95 -3.27 -23.14
N ARG A 664 3.16 -2.83 -22.88
CA ARG A 664 3.79 -1.72 -23.62
C ARG A 664 3.96 -2.04 -25.08
N LYS A 665 4.47 -3.23 -25.44
CA LYS A 665 4.78 -3.62 -26.83
C LYS A 665 3.54 -4.04 -27.61
N LEU A 666 2.69 -4.92 -27.04
CA LEU A 666 1.56 -5.51 -27.75
C LEU A 666 0.30 -4.63 -27.68
N ASN A 667 -0.01 -4.09 -26.50
CA ASN A 667 -1.21 -3.29 -26.28
C ASN A 667 -0.96 -1.77 -26.38
N ARG A 668 0.29 -1.33 -26.62
CA ARG A 668 0.71 0.08 -26.60
C ARG A 668 0.31 0.79 -25.30
N ALA A 669 0.36 0.07 -24.17
CA ALA A 669 -0.03 0.60 -22.87
C ALA A 669 1.06 1.55 -22.33
N ARG A 670 0.62 2.59 -21.61
CA ARG A 670 1.49 3.60 -20.98
C ARG A 670 2.06 3.08 -19.67
N THR A 671 2.76 1.93 -19.68
CA THR A 671 3.34 1.32 -18.50
C THR A 671 4.86 1.36 -18.58
N ILE A 672 5.51 1.54 -17.42
CA ILE A 672 6.97 1.44 -17.33
C ILE A 672 7.28 0.02 -16.85
N PRO A 673 7.94 -0.80 -17.67
CA PRO A 673 8.38 -2.13 -17.28
C PRO A 673 9.45 -2.07 -16.20
N GLY A 674 9.49 -3.10 -15.36
CA GLY A 674 10.58 -3.32 -14.42
C GLY A 674 11.91 -3.61 -15.13
N LYS A 675 13.01 -3.49 -14.40
CA LYS A 675 14.37 -3.59 -14.93
C LYS A 675 14.69 -5.00 -15.41
N CYS A 676 14.90 -5.15 -16.72
CA CYS A 676 15.44 -6.35 -17.36
C CYS A 676 16.28 -5.95 -18.58
N LYS A 677 17.15 -6.86 -19.07
CA LYS A 677 17.94 -6.59 -20.26
C LYS A 677 17.09 -6.62 -21.52
N LYS A 678 16.31 -7.68 -21.71
CA LYS A 678 15.39 -7.86 -22.86
C LYS A 678 14.39 -8.98 -22.60
N ILE A 679 13.31 -9.01 -23.40
CA ILE A 679 12.40 -10.15 -23.51
C ILE A 679 12.37 -10.59 -24.96
N GLU A 680 12.68 -11.86 -25.21
CA GLU A 680 12.68 -12.50 -26.54
C GLU A 680 11.40 -13.30 -26.75
N GLY A 681 10.94 -13.44 -28.00
CA GLY A 681 9.78 -14.26 -28.37
C GLY A 681 8.42 -13.56 -28.30
N MET A 682 8.38 -12.24 -28.05
CA MET A 682 7.12 -11.48 -27.96
C MET A 682 6.30 -11.46 -29.26
N GLU A 683 6.97 -11.65 -30.39
CA GLU A 683 6.35 -11.69 -31.76
C GLU A 683 5.42 -12.90 -31.95
N GLN A 684 5.50 -13.90 -31.08
CA GLN A 684 4.62 -15.07 -31.11
C GLN A 684 3.22 -14.78 -30.55
N LEU A 685 3.04 -13.62 -29.90
CA LEU A 685 1.83 -13.21 -29.22
C LEU A 685 1.24 -11.95 -29.86
N ASP A 686 -0.08 -11.82 -29.80
CA ASP A 686 -0.80 -10.67 -30.36
C ASP A 686 -1.33 -9.71 -29.27
N LYS A 687 -1.60 -10.20 -28.07
CA LYS A 687 -2.21 -9.43 -26.99
C LYS A 687 -1.83 -9.99 -25.63
N VAL A 688 -1.75 -9.10 -24.61
CA VAL A 688 -1.67 -9.48 -23.20
C VAL A 688 -2.88 -8.96 -22.42
N ILE A 689 -3.43 -9.79 -21.55
CA ILE A 689 -4.57 -9.47 -20.69
C ILE A 689 -4.17 -9.77 -19.25
N ASN A 690 -4.28 -8.76 -18.38
CA ASN A 690 -4.09 -8.92 -16.94
C ASN A 690 -5.43 -9.04 -16.22
N ILE A 691 -5.55 -10.06 -15.39
CA ILE A 691 -6.74 -10.34 -14.57
C ILE A 691 -6.31 -10.35 -13.12
N ASP A 692 -6.35 -9.17 -12.51
CA ASP A 692 -5.98 -8.91 -11.12
C ASP A 692 -7.21 -8.68 -10.23
N GLN A 693 -6.99 -8.58 -8.94
CA GLN A 693 -8.04 -8.34 -7.92
C GLN A 693 -8.47 -6.87 -7.80
N SER A 694 -7.97 -5.98 -8.65
CA SER A 694 -8.37 -4.57 -8.61
C SER A 694 -9.86 -4.40 -8.94
N PRO A 695 -10.55 -3.43 -8.33
CA PRO A 695 -11.97 -3.19 -8.59
C PRO A 695 -12.27 -2.95 -10.08
N ILE A 696 -13.42 -3.40 -10.57
CA ILE A 696 -13.89 -3.16 -11.95
C ILE A 696 -14.25 -1.69 -12.22
N GLY A 697 -14.20 -0.84 -11.23
CA GLY A 697 -14.42 0.60 -11.31
C GLY A 697 -14.30 1.26 -9.94
N ARG A 698 -14.11 2.57 -9.93
CA ARG A 698 -13.88 3.36 -8.71
C ARG A 698 -15.15 4.01 -8.15
N THR A 699 -16.28 3.92 -8.87
CA THR A 699 -17.51 4.62 -8.51
C THR A 699 -18.66 3.62 -8.36
N PRO A 700 -19.72 3.94 -7.59
CA PRO A 700 -20.93 3.11 -7.47
C PRO A 700 -21.67 2.88 -8.79
N ARG A 701 -21.36 3.63 -9.84
CA ARG A 701 -21.93 3.46 -11.19
C ARG A 701 -21.35 2.28 -11.95
N SER A 702 -20.13 1.88 -11.62
CA SER A 702 -19.52 0.69 -12.21
C SER A 702 -20.15 -0.55 -11.59
N ASN A 703 -20.59 -1.48 -12.41
CA ASN A 703 -21.25 -2.73 -11.99
C ASN A 703 -20.97 -3.84 -13.04
N PRO A 704 -21.32 -5.11 -12.75
CA PRO A 704 -21.10 -6.22 -13.68
C PRO A 704 -21.69 -5.98 -15.07
N ALA A 705 -22.91 -5.45 -15.15
CA ALA A 705 -23.59 -5.19 -16.42
C ALA A 705 -22.85 -4.15 -17.29
N THR A 706 -22.34 -3.08 -16.66
CA THR A 706 -21.58 -2.03 -17.38
C THR A 706 -20.20 -2.53 -17.81
N TYR A 707 -19.51 -3.24 -16.93
CA TYR A 707 -18.13 -3.70 -17.20
C TYR A 707 -18.08 -4.75 -18.34
N THR A 708 -19.02 -5.70 -18.36
CA THR A 708 -19.12 -6.71 -19.43
C THR A 708 -19.64 -6.11 -20.73
N GLY A 709 -20.13 -4.86 -20.71
CA GLY A 709 -20.76 -4.20 -21.86
C GLY A 709 -22.15 -4.73 -22.24
N MET A 710 -22.77 -5.57 -21.40
CA MET A 710 -24.14 -6.02 -21.62
C MET A 710 -25.16 -4.90 -21.39
N PHE A 711 -24.87 -3.95 -20.52
CA PHE A 711 -25.78 -2.85 -20.22
C PHE A 711 -26.12 -1.99 -21.44
N ASP A 712 -25.17 -1.83 -22.36
CA ASP A 712 -25.41 -1.14 -23.63
C ASP A 712 -26.46 -1.85 -24.48
N MET A 713 -26.43 -3.19 -24.49
CA MET A 713 -27.43 -4.01 -25.22
C MET A 713 -28.78 -4.00 -24.52
N ILE A 714 -28.80 -3.99 -23.16
CA ILE A 714 -30.04 -3.85 -22.37
C ILE A 714 -30.69 -2.49 -22.65
N ARG A 715 -29.91 -1.39 -22.70
CA ARG A 715 -30.43 -0.06 -23.04
C ARG A 715 -31.04 0.00 -24.47
N ASP A 716 -30.37 -0.67 -25.42
CA ASP A 716 -30.92 -0.78 -26.79
C ASP A 716 -32.22 -1.54 -26.80
N LEU A 717 -32.33 -2.61 -26.01
CA LEU A 717 -33.54 -3.42 -25.87
C LEU A 717 -34.72 -2.60 -25.29
N PHE A 718 -34.48 -1.82 -24.22
CA PHE A 718 -35.51 -0.95 -23.63
C PHE A 718 -35.89 0.19 -24.59
N ALA A 719 -34.97 0.78 -25.33
CA ALA A 719 -35.26 1.80 -26.34
C ALA A 719 -36.11 1.25 -27.53
N ALA A 720 -36.05 -0.07 -27.76
CA ALA A 720 -36.84 -0.75 -28.82
C ALA A 720 -38.26 -1.11 -28.39
N THR A 721 -38.64 -0.98 -27.10
CA THR A 721 -39.99 -1.24 -26.60
C THR A 721 -41.00 -0.27 -27.19
N THR A 722 -42.28 -0.67 -27.23
CA THR A 722 -43.40 0.17 -27.70
C THR A 722 -43.54 1.42 -26.89
N ASP A 723 -43.53 1.32 -25.54
CA ASP A 723 -43.68 2.44 -24.60
C ASP A 723 -42.55 3.47 -24.81
N ALA A 724 -41.31 3.02 -25.03
CA ALA A 724 -40.18 3.92 -25.28
C ALA A 724 -40.30 4.66 -26.62
N LYS A 725 -40.77 3.97 -27.67
CA LYS A 725 -40.97 4.55 -28.99
C LYS A 725 -42.07 5.59 -29.00
N GLU A 726 -43.20 5.29 -28.33
CA GLU A 726 -44.34 6.20 -28.22
C GLU A 726 -43.93 7.50 -27.51
N ARG A 727 -43.06 7.43 -26.52
CA ARG A 727 -42.52 8.57 -25.75
C ARG A 727 -41.30 9.23 -26.44
N GLY A 728 -40.83 8.71 -27.56
CA GLY A 728 -39.62 9.20 -28.26
C GLY A 728 -38.31 9.01 -27.47
N TYR A 729 -38.25 8.02 -26.56
CA TYR A 729 -37.09 7.76 -25.72
C TYR A 729 -36.02 6.99 -26.52
N LYS A 730 -34.85 7.56 -26.54
CA LYS A 730 -33.63 6.97 -27.15
C LYS A 730 -32.81 6.23 -26.10
N LYS A 731 -31.81 5.44 -26.53
CA LYS A 731 -30.84 4.70 -25.69
C LYS A 731 -30.25 5.53 -24.52
N GLY A 732 -30.00 6.83 -24.76
CA GLY A 732 -29.49 7.73 -23.72
C GLY A 732 -30.40 7.91 -22.52
N ARG A 733 -31.74 7.79 -22.71
CA ARG A 733 -32.73 7.89 -21.63
C ARG A 733 -32.53 6.82 -20.54
N PHE A 734 -32.11 5.63 -20.94
CA PHE A 734 -31.90 4.47 -20.08
C PHE A 734 -30.49 4.39 -19.49
N SER A 735 -29.72 5.47 -19.56
CA SER A 735 -28.40 5.57 -18.96
C SER A 735 -28.45 6.36 -17.65
N PHE A 736 -27.97 5.77 -16.56
CA PHE A 736 -27.81 6.48 -15.30
C PHE A 736 -26.58 7.43 -15.29
N ASN A 737 -25.76 7.42 -16.34
CA ASN A 737 -24.61 8.34 -16.49
C ASN A 737 -24.96 9.63 -17.23
N VAL A 738 -26.06 9.67 -17.98
CA VAL A 738 -26.43 10.78 -18.85
C VAL A 738 -27.67 11.50 -18.29
N LYS A 739 -27.67 12.84 -18.37
CA LYS A 739 -28.86 13.63 -17.99
C LYS A 739 -30.08 13.27 -18.84
N GLY A 740 -31.26 13.39 -18.24
CA GLY A 740 -32.55 13.17 -18.89
C GLY A 740 -33.30 11.93 -18.39
N GLY A 741 -32.66 10.82 -18.08
CA GLY A 741 -33.34 9.61 -17.57
C GLY A 741 -32.91 9.22 -16.16
N ARG A 742 -31.79 9.76 -15.68
CA ARG A 742 -31.27 9.49 -14.33
C ARG A 742 -31.96 10.35 -13.27
N CYS A 743 -31.91 9.93 -12.03
CA CYS A 743 -32.22 10.78 -10.89
C CYS A 743 -31.16 11.89 -10.77
N GLU A 744 -31.59 13.15 -10.84
CA GLU A 744 -30.64 14.27 -10.77
C GLU A 744 -30.18 14.57 -9.34
N ALA A 745 -30.93 14.17 -8.29
CA ALA A 745 -30.55 14.36 -6.90
C ALA A 745 -29.27 13.55 -6.54
N CYS A 746 -29.20 12.27 -6.93
CA CYS A 746 -28.01 11.44 -6.75
C CYS A 746 -27.13 11.35 -8.03
N SER A 747 -27.47 12.09 -9.08
CA SER A 747 -26.79 12.03 -10.38
C SER A 747 -26.66 10.61 -10.98
N GLY A 748 -27.57 9.68 -10.62
CA GLY A 748 -27.59 8.30 -11.07
C GLY A 748 -26.80 7.32 -10.21
N ASP A 749 -26.23 7.74 -9.08
CA ASP A 749 -25.50 6.85 -8.16
C ASP A 749 -26.44 5.93 -7.37
N GLY A 750 -27.70 6.37 -7.13
CA GLY A 750 -28.66 5.66 -6.28
C GLY A 750 -28.43 5.89 -4.79
N ILE A 751 -27.25 6.35 -4.42
CA ILE A 751 -26.81 6.62 -3.06
C ILE A 751 -26.25 8.04 -2.97
N LEU A 752 -26.29 8.62 -1.77
CA LEU A 752 -25.65 9.88 -1.43
C LEU A 752 -24.47 9.60 -0.50
N LYS A 753 -23.33 10.15 -0.84
CA LYS A 753 -22.12 10.09 0.00
C LYS A 753 -22.19 11.25 0.99
N VAL A 754 -22.19 10.93 2.28
CA VAL A 754 -22.06 11.91 3.35
C VAL A 754 -20.61 11.87 3.84
N GLU A 755 -19.83 12.91 3.54
CA GLU A 755 -18.44 13.02 3.97
C GLU A 755 -18.37 13.35 5.46
N MET A 756 -17.71 12.49 6.21
CA MET A 756 -17.50 12.62 7.66
C MET A 756 -16.02 12.93 7.89
N HIS A 757 -15.68 14.18 8.19
CA HIS A 757 -14.29 14.66 8.29
C HIS A 757 -13.35 13.84 9.20
N PHE A 758 -13.88 13.18 10.22
CA PHE A 758 -13.09 12.39 11.20
C PHE A 758 -13.50 10.90 11.27
N LEU A 759 -14.55 10.51 10.54
CA LEU A 759 -15.10 9.16 10.49
C LEU A 759 -15.12 8.66 9.05
N PRO A 760 -15.25 7.35 8.81
CA PRO A 760 -15.49 6.83 7.47
C PRO A 760 -16.73 7.46 6.85
N ASP A 761 -16.68 7.73 5.54
CA ASP A 761 -17.81 8.26 4.78
C ASP A 761 -19.02 7.32 4.87
N VAL A 762 -20.21 7.88 5.06
CA VAL A 762 -21.45 7.14 5.13
C VAL A 762 -22.17 7.23 3.78
N TYR A 763 -22.64 6.11 3.29
CA TYR A 763 -23.42 6.02 2.06
C TYR A 763 -24.89 5.70 2.40
N VAL A 764 -25.79 6.63 2.07
CA VAL A 764 -27.24 6.47 2.32
C VAL A 764 -28.00 6.37 1.00
N PRO A 765 -29.07 5.55 0.93
CA PRO A 765 -29.92 5.53 -0.25
C PRO A 765 -30.48 6.92 -0.57
N CYS A 766 -30.53 7.27 -1.84
CA CYS A 766 -31.11 8.55 -2.27
C CYS A 766 -32.61 8.57 -1.98
N GLU A 767 -33.08 9.50 -1.16
CA GLU A 767 -34.49 9.63 -0.77
C GLU A 767 -35.41 9.92 -1.97
N VAL A 768 -34.94 10.66 -2.98
CA VAL A 768 -35.72 11.06 -4.15
C VAL A 768 -36.05 9.86 -5.05
N CYS A 769 -35.07 8.98 -5.32
CA CYS A 769 -35.32 7.80 -6.16
C CYS A 769 -35.42 6.50 -5.39
N GLY A 770 -35.30 6.52 -4.06
CA GLY A 770 -35.35 5.30 -3.26
C GLY A 770 -34.28 4.26 -3.66
N GLY A 771 -33.09 4.73 -4.04
CA GLY A 771 -32.01 3.86 -4.52
C GLY A 771 -32.08 3.46 -6.00
N LYS A 772 -33.18 3.75 -6.70
CA LYS A 772 -33.47 3.25 -8.06
C LYS A 772 -32.66 3.87 -9.19
N ARG A 773 -31.84 4.90 -8.97
CA ARG A 773 -30.95 5.56 -9.92
C ARG A 773 -31.62 6.36 -11.05
N TYR A 774 -32.86 6.12 -11.37
CA TYR A 774 -33.65 6.71 -12.48
C TYR A 774 -34.75 7.63 -11.98
N ASN A 775 -35.23 8.50 -12.87
CA ASN A 775 -36.46 9.28 -12.65
C ASN A 775 -37.71 8.43 -12.89
N ARG A 776 -38.88 8.91 -12.43
CA ARG A 776 -40.16 8.17 -12.52
C ARG A 776 -40.52 7.82 -13.96
N GLU A 777 -40.41 8.77 -14.87
CA GLU A 777 -40.85 8.56 -16.27
C GLU A 777 -40.01 7.47 -16.98
N THR A 778 -38.73 7.33 -16.65
CA THR A 778 -37.89 6.27 -17.19
C THR A 778 -38.31 4.88 -16.66
N LEU A 779 -38.73 4.84 -15.39
CA LEU A 779 -39.17 3.59 -14.74
C LEU A 779 -40.58 3.13 -15.16
N GLU A 780 -41.33 3.99 -15.88
CA GLU A 780 -42.60 3.58 -16.45
C GLU A 780 -42.48 2.72 -17.72
N VAL A 781 -41.29 2.63 -18.31
CA VAL A 781 -41.01 1.77 -19.45
C VAL A 781 -40.70 0.35 -19.00
N HIS A 782 -41.41 -0.62 -19.52
CA HIS A 782 -41.27 -2.03 -19.15
C HIS A 782 -40.85 -2.91 -20.36
N TYR A 783 -40.00 -3.90 -20.06
CA TYR A 783 -39.74 -5.01 -20.95
C TYR A 783 -40.04 -6.32 -20.21
N LYS A 784 -40.98 -7.15 -20.76
CA LYS A 784 -41.50 -8.34 -20.11
C LYS A 784 -41.98 -8.07 -18.65
N GLY A 785 -42.61 -6.93 -18.40
CA GLY A 785 -43.13 -6.55 -17.08
C GLY A 785 -42.09 -6.05 -16.07
N LYS A 786 -40.84 -5.90 -16.45
CA LYS A 786 -39.73 -5.41 -15.59
C LYS A 786 -39.23 -4.06 -16.07
N THR A 787 -38.95 -3.17 -15.14
CA THR A 787 -38.25 -1.89 -15.38
C THR A 787 -36.75 -2.11 -15.60
N ILE A 788 -36.05 -1.11 -16.12
CA ILE A 788 -34.59 -1.20 -16.26
C ILE A 788 -33.89 -1.33 -14.89
N TYR A 789 -34.46 -0.79 -13.83
CA TYR A 789 -33.94 -0.96 -12.45
C TYR A 789 -34.12 -2.41 -11.98
N ASP A 790 -35.34 -3.02 -12.18
CA ASP A 790 -35.59 -4.41 -11.82
C ASP A 790 -34.60 -5.35 -12.51
N VAL A 791 -34.22 -5.06 -13.75
CA VAL A 791 -33.23 -5.85 -14.51
C VAL A 791 -31.84 -5.72 -13.87
N LEU A 792 -31.46 -4.54 -13.37
CA LEU A 792 -30.18 -4.36 -12.66
C LEU A 792 -30.20 -5.09 -11.30
N GLU A 793 -31.34 -5.22 -10.65
CA GLU A 793 -31.50 -5.94 -9.38
C GLU A 793 -31.59 -7.47 -9.54
N MET A 794 -31.80 -7.97 -10.78
CA MET A 794 -31.78 -9.42 -11.04
C MET A 794 -30.39 -10.00 -10.74
N THR A 795 -30.41 -11.21 -10.18
CA THR A 795 -29.21 -12.04 -10.12
C THR A 795 -28.80 -12.52 -11.52
N VAL A 796 -27.56 -12.93 -11.69
CA VAL A 796 -27.07 -13.51 -12.94
C VAL A 796 -27.90 -14.77 -13.31
N GLU A 797 -28.29 -15.57 -12.32
CA GLU A 797 -29.11 -16.77 -12.52
C GLU A 797 -30.51 -16.42 -13.04
N GLU A 798 -31.23 -15.47 -12.44
CA GLU A 798 -32.51 -14.98 -12.92
C GLU A 798 -32.40 -14.36 -14.31
N ALA A 799 -31.32 -13.65 -14.58
CA ALA A 799 -31.09 -13.03 -15.87
C ALA A 799 -30.86 -14.04 -17.00
N LEU A 800 -30.38 -15.26 -16.74
CA LEU A 800 -30.31 -16.35 -17.73
C LEU A 800 -31.67 -16.72 -18.28
N ASP A 801 -32.66 -16.92 -17.41
CA ASP A 801 -34.01 -17.24 -17.88
C ASP A 801 -34.70 -16.04 -18.52
N PHE A 802 -34.52 -14.85 -17.94
CA PHE A 802 -35.15 -13.63 -18.47
C PHE A 802 -34.67 -13.28 -19.89
N PHE A 803 -33.37 -13.44 -20.18
CA PHE A 803 -32.77 -13.12 -21.47
C PHE A 803 -32.56 -14.32 -22.40
N LYS A 804 -33.20 -15.48 -22.15
CA LYS A 804 -33.04 -16.70 -22.95
C LYS A 804 -33.27 -16.50 -24.46
N ASN A 805 -34.15 -15.55 -24.82
CA ASN A 805 -34.52 -15.24 -26.20
C ASN A 805 -33.67 -14.08 -26.79
N VAL A 806 -32.64 -13.60 -26.10
CA VAL A 806 -31.75 -12.50 -26.52
C VAL A 806 -30.31 -12.98 -26.56
N PRO A 807 -29.86 -13.70 -27.59
CA PRO A 807 -28.57 -14.43 -27.61
C PRO A 807 -27.35 -13.57 -27.30
N ARG A 808 -27.35 -12.31 -27.72
CA ARG A 808 -26.22 -11.38 -27.47
C ARG A 808 -26.05 -11.06 -25.99
N ILE A 809 -27.11 -10.89 -25.23
CA ILE A 809 -27.09 -10.65 -23.78
C ILE A 809 -26.87 -11.98 -23.07
N LEU A 810 -27.59 -13.03 -23.48
CA LEU A 810 -27.49 -14.36 -22.90
C LEU A 810 -26.05 -14.88 -22.85
N ASN A 811 -25.29 -14.74 -23.94
CA ASN A 811 -23.88 -15.17 -23.96
C ASN A 811 -23.03 -14.50 -22.86
N LYS A 812 -23.25 -13.22 -22.59
CA LYS A 812 -22.50 -12.51 -21.52
C LYS A 812 -22.97 -12.90 -20.13
N VAL A 813 -24.26 -13.11 -19.94
CA VAL A 813 -24.83 -13.59 -18.68
C VAL A 813 -24.34 -15.01 -18.39
N GLN A 814 -24.32 -15.88 -19.44
CA GLN A 814 -23.81 -17.26 -19.34
C GLN A 814 -22.35 -17.31 -18.88
N THR A 815 -21.48 -16.45 -19.43
CA THR A 815 -20.07 -16.42 -19.00
C THR A 815 -19.91 -15.98 -17.54
N LEU A 816 -20.77 -15.09 -17.01
CA LEU A 816 -20.80 -14.74 -15.59
C LEU A 816 -21.25 -15.91 -14.72
N TYR A 817 -22.23 -16.67 -15.18
CA TYR A 817 -22.72 -17.87 -14.50
C TYR A 817 -21.65 -18.97 -14.47
N ASP A 818 -20.98 -19.21 -15.62
CA ASP A 818 -19.92 -20.23 -15.76
C ASP A 818 -18.75 -20.00 -14.80
N VAL A 819 -18.40 -18.74 -14.52
CA VAL A 819 -17.34 -18.41 -13.52
C VAL A 819 -17.82 -18.48 -12.06
N GLY A 820 -19.05 -18.96 -11.80
CA GLY A 820 -19.58 -19.14 -10.45
C GLY A 820 -20.18 -17.87 -9.81
N LEU A 821 -20.61 -16.88 -10.61
CA LEU A 821 -21.19 -15.62 -10.13
C LEU A 821 -22.73 -15.61 -10.28
N GLY A 822 -23.42 -16.77 -10.28
CA GLY A 822 -24.86 -16.87 -10.41
C GLY A 822 -25.67 -16.05 -9.42
N TYR A 823 -25.17 -15.93 -8.19
CA TYR A 823 -25.80 -15.19 -7.08
C TYR A 823 -25.66 -13.67 -7.17
N LEU A 824 -24.74 -13.17 -8.00
CA LEU A 824 -24.41 -11.74 -8.07
C LEU A 824 -25.49 -10.96 -8.82
N LYS A 825 -25.87 -9.78 -8.33
CA LYS A 825 -26.79 -8.89 -9.04
C LYS A 825 -26.08 -8.19 -10.21
N LEU A 826 -26.78 -8.03 -11.35
CA LEU A 826 -26.24 -7.36 -12.54
C LEU A 826 -25.82 -5.91 -12.28
N GLY A 827 -26.57 -5.20 -11.44
CA GLY A 827 -26.36 -3.79 -11.05
C GLY A 827 -25.56 -3.59 -9.77
N GLN A 828 -24.98 -4.63 -9.16
CA GLN A 828 -24.24 -4.52 -7.90
C GLN A 828 -23.06 -3.54 -8.04
N PRO A 829 -22.97 -2.52 -7.16
CA PRO A 829 -21.87 -1.53 -7.24
C PRO A 829 -20.47 -2.18 -7.11
N SER A 830 -19.53 -1.72 -7.90
CA SER A 830 -18.15 -2.23 -7.84
C SER A 830 -17.48 -2.06 -6.46
N THR A 831 -17.93 -1.10 -5.68
CA THR A 831 -17.43 -0.82 -4.32
C THR A 831 -17.86 -1.88 -3.28
N THR A 832 -18.87 -2.68 -3.58
CA THR A 832 -19.37 -3.76 -2.68
C THR A 832 -18.85 -5.13 -3.07
N LEU A 833 -18.16 -5.24 -4.22
CA LEU A 833 -17.59 -6.50 -4.70
C LEU A 833 -16.31 -6.86 -3.95
N SER A 834 -16.12 -8.13 -3.67
CA SER A 834 -14.82 -8.66 -3.23
C SER A 834 -13.78 -8.65 -4.36
N GLY A 835 -12.49 -8.71 -4.02
CA GLY A 835 -11.43 -8.79 -5.03
C GLY A 835 -11.56 -9.99 -5.96
N GLY A 836 -11.94 -11.15 -5.43
CA GLY A 836 -12.18 -12.38 -6.20
C GLY A 836 -13.38 -12.26 -7.14
N GLU A 837 -14.48 -11.63 -6.72
CA GLU A 837 -15.65 -11.38 -7.58
C GLU A 837 -15.29 -10.43 -8.73
N ALA A 838 -14.57 -9.34 -8.44
CA ALA A 838 -14.08 -8.41 -9.46
C ALA A 838 -13.18 -9.11 -10.50
N GLN A 839 -12.28 -9.98 -10.05
CA GLN A 839 -11.42 -10.77 -10.91
C GLN A 839 -12.20 -11.74 -11.80
N ARG A 840 -13.20 -12.45 -11.25
CA ARG A 840 -14.07 -13.36 -12.02
C ARG A 840 -14.91 -12.61 -13.04
N ILE A 841 -15.39 -11.39 -12.74
CA ILE A 841 -16.10 -10.55 -13.73
C ILE A 841 -15.17 -10.17 -14.89
N LYS A 842 -13.91 -9.84 -14.62
CA LYS A 842 -12.91 -9.58 -15.66
C LYS A 842 -12.69 -10.81 -16.53
N LEU A 843 -12.51 -11.98 -15.91
CA LEU A 843 -12.35 -13.26 -16.60
C LEU A 843 -13.56 -13.57 -17.49
N ALA A 844 -14.79 -13.47 -16.97
CA ALA A 844 -16.03 -13.68 -17.73
C ALA A 844 -16.11 -12.73 -18.94
N THR A 845 -15.69 -11.48 -18.76
CA THR A 845 -15.67 -10.50 -19.86
C THR A 845 -14.75 -10.93 -20.99
N GLU A 846 -13.57 -11.44 -20.69
CA GLU A 846 -12.63 -11.92 -21.70
C GLU A 846 -13.11 -13.23 -22.36
N LEU A 847 -13.70 -14.15 -21.60
CA LEU A 847 -14.32 -15.38 -22.12
C LEU A 847 -15.47 -15.12 -23.10
N SER A 848 -16.17 -13.99 -22.95
CA SER A 848 -17.26 -13.60 -23.86
C SER A 848 -16.77 -13.10 -25.24
N LYS A 849 -15.44 -12.89 -25.41
CA LYS A 849 -14.84 -12.41 -26.64
C LYS A 849 -14.30 -13.58 -27.47
N ARG A 850 -14.17 -13.36 -28.79
CA ARG A 850 -13.58 -14.36 -29.67
C ARG A 850 -12.08 -14.48 -29.41
N SER A 851 -11.61 -15.69 -29.15
CA SER A 851 -10.20 -16.01 -28.95
C SER A 851 -9.42 -15.99 -30.29
N THR A 852 -8.18 -15.50 -30.25
CA THR A 852 -7.24 -15.56 -31.38
C THR A 852 -6.30 -16.76 -31.29
N GLY A 853 -6.21 -17.41 -30.12
CA GLY A 853 -5.28 -18.49 -29.84
C GLY A 853 -3.81 -18.05 -29.69
N LYS A 854 -3.56 -16.73 -29.65
CA LYS A 854 -2.22 -16.11 -29.43
C LYS A 854 -2.19 -15.10 -28.31
N THR A 855 -3.24 -15.07 -27.48
CA THR A 855 -3.33 -14.16 -26.33
C THR A 855 -2.63 -14.77 -25.13
N ILE A 856 -1.87 -13.95 -24.37
CA ILE A 856 -1.36 -14.34 -23.06
C ILE A 856 -2.23 -13.72 -21.97
N TYR A 857 -2.77 -14.56 -21.09
CA TYR A 857 -3.51 -14.20 -19.91
C TYR A 857 -2.57 -14.27 -18.69
N VAL A 858 -2.49 -13.21 -17.92
CA VAL A 858 -1.75 -13.14 -16.66
C VAL A 858 -2.78 -13.02 -15.54
N LEU A 859 -2.79 -13.99 -14.63
CA LEU A 859 -3.70 -14.02 -13.48
C LEU A 859 -2.90 -13.98 -12.18
N ASP A 860 -3.33 -13.16 -11.25
CA ASP A 860 -2.70 -13.01 -9.94
C ASP A 860 -3.63 -13.58 -8.86
N GLU A 861 -3.23 -14.70 -8.27
CA GLU A 861 -3.94 -15.46 -7.22
C GLU A 861 -5.46 -15.59 -7.48
N PRO A 862 -5.89 -16.19 -8.59
CA PRO A 862 -7.31 -16.24 -8.97
C PRO A 862 -8.18 -17.15 -8.08
N THR A 863 -7.60 -17.97 -7.20
CA THR A 863 -8.32 -18.82 -6.24
C THR A 863 -8.65 -18.11 -4.93
N THR A 864 -8.25 -16.86 -4.78
CA THR A 864 -8.51 -16.06 -3.59
C THR A 864 -10.00 -16.01 -3.24
N GLY A 865 -10.34 -16.44 -2.01
CA GLY A 865 -11.74 -16.44 -1.51
C GLY A 865 -12.64 -17.46 -2.17
N LEU A 866 -12.11 -18.49 -2.82
CA LEU A 866 -12.87 -19.53 -3.48
C LEU A 866 -12.94 -20.82 -2.67
N HIS A 867 -14.18 -21.33 -2.57
CA HIS A 867 -14.41 -22.69 -2.10
C HIS A 867 -13.92 -23.73 -3.14
N PHE A 868 -13.61 -24.95 -2.74
CA PHE A 868 -13.13 -26.03 -3.61
C PHE A 868 -13.96 -26.21 -4.89
N ALA A 869 -15.30 -26.17 -4.77
CA ALA A 869 -16.18 -26.28 -5.93
C ALA A 869 -16.02 -25.12 -6.93
N ASP A 870 -15.72 -23.92 -6.44
CA ASP A 870 -15.47 -22.75 -7.30
C ASP A 870 -14.07 -22.82 -7.93
N VAL A 871 -13.08 -23.34 -7.19
CA VAL A 871 -11.72 -23.64 -7.72
C VAL A 871 -11.82 -24.69 -8.82
N HIS A 872 -12.65 -25.72 -8.68
CA HIS A 872 -12.85 -26.73 -9.72
C HIS A 872 -13.35 -26.10 -11.02
N LYS A 873 -14.39 -25.27 -10.96
CA LYS A 873 -14.90 -24.52 -12.13
C LYS A 873 -13.83 -23.61 -12.75
N LEU A 874 -13.05 -22.92 -11.91
CA LEU A 874 -11.96 -22.06 -12.38
C LEU A 874 -10.91 -22.87 -13.15
N VAL A 875 -10.51 -24.02 -12.64
CA VAL A 875 -9.56 -24.93 -13.33
C VAL A 875 -10.07 -25.35 -14.71
N GLU A 876 -11.35 -25.72 -14.84
CA GLU A 876 -11.99 -26.05 -16.12
C GLU A 876 -11.90 -24.88 -17.12
N ILE A 877 -12.10 -23.65 -16.62
CA ILE A 877 -12.00 -22.43 -17.44
C ILE A 877 -10.57 -22.17 -17.90
N LEU A 878 -9.58 -22.31 -17.00
CA LEU A 878 -8.16 -22.13 -17.35
C LEU A 878 -7.74 -23.15 -18.40
N HIS A 879 -8.19 -24.39 -18.30
CA HIS A 879 -7.95 -25.43 -19.31
C HIS A 879 -8.62 -25.08 -20.63
N ARG A 880 -9.88 -24.63 -20.64
CA ARG A 880 -10.57 -24.19 -21.87
C ARG A 880 -9.83 -23.08 -22.59
N LEU A 881 -9.35 -22.04 -21.88
CA LEU A 881 -8.54 -20.98 -22.47
C LEU A 881 -7.25 -21.51 -23.10
N THR A 882 -6.60 -22.46 -22.44
CA THR A 882 -5.35 -23.06 -22.94
C THR A 882 -5.61 -23.97 -24.14
N ASP A 883 -6.71 -24.74 -24.15
CA ASP A 883 -7.11 -25.62 -25.25
C ASP A 883 -7.44 -24.84 -26.53
N GLU A 884 -7.92 -23.59 -26.39
CA GLU A 884 -8.08 -22.64 -27.51
C GLU A 884 -6.74 -22.14 -28.07
N GLY A 885 -5.62 -22.52 -27.52
CA GLY A 885 -4.26 -22.19 -27.97
C GLY A 885 -3.61 -21.02 -27.28
N ASN A 886 -4.30 -20.37 -26.33
CA ASN A 886 -3.77 -19.24 -25.59
C ASN A 886 -2.69 -19.67 -24.57
N THR A 887 -1.91 -18.71 -24.12
CA THR A 887 -0.95 -18.87 -23.02
C THR A 887 -1.59 -18.39 -21.72
N VAL A 888 -1.53 -19.17 -20.68
CA VAL A 888 -2.07 -18.80 -19.38
C VAL A 888 -0.95 -18.85 -18.35
N VAL A 889 -0.63 -17.71 -17.72
CA VAL A 889 0.36 -17.60 -16.65
C VAL A 889 -0.36 -17.19 -15.38
N VAL A 890 -0.24 -18.01 -14.35
CA VAL A 890 -0.95 -17.82 -13.07
C VAL A 890 0.06 -17.74 -11.94
N ILE A 891 0.02 -16.69 -11.13
CA ILE A 891 0.69 -16.68 -9.82
C ILE A 891 -0.25 -17.39 -8.87
N GLU A 892 0.18 -18.50 -8.26
CA GLU A 892 -0.69 -19.32 -7.41
C GLU A 892 0.02 -20.00 -6.25
N HIS A 893 -0.77 -20.23 -5.19
CA HIS A 893 -0.39 -20.98 -4.00
C HIS A 893 -1.28 -22.20 -3.76
N ASN A 894 -2.47 -22.21 -4.39
CA ASN A 894 -3.43 -23.32 -4.27
C ASN A 894 -2.91 -24.58 -4.97
N LEU A 895 -2.72 -25.64 -4.21
CA LEU A 895 -2.15 -26.91 -4.71
C LEU A 895 -3.04 -27.58 -5.75
N ASP A 896 -4.36 -27.38 -5.71
CA ASP A 896 -5.28 -27.94 -6.69
C ASP A 896 -5.10 -27.35 -8.09
N VAL A 897 -4.74 -26.07 -8.18
CA VAL A 897 -4.37 -25.42 -9.45
C VAL A 897 -2.94 -25.79 -9.87
N ILE A 898 -2.02 -25.83 -8.92
CA ILE A 898 -0.61 -26.12 -9.21
C ILE A 898 -0.45 -27.54 -9.75
N LYS A 899 -1.14 -28.54 -9.17
CA LYS A 899 -1.06 -29.96 -9.62
C LYS A 899 -1.58 -30.20 -11.04
N VAL A 900 -2.50 -29.34 -11.52
CA VAL A 900 -3.09 -29.46 -12.86
C VAL A 900 -2.37 -28.62 -13.92
N ALA A 901 -1.42 -27.79 -13.54
CA ALA A 901 -0.63 -26.98 -14.47
C ALA A 901 0.23 -27.84 -15.42
N ASP A 902 0.47 -27.35 -16.62
CA ASP A 902 1.38 -28.01 -17.58
C ASP A 902 2.85 -27.72 -17.23
N TYR A 903 3.12 -26.57 -16.62
CA TYR A 903 4.47 -26.11 -16.29
C TYR A 903 4.46 -25.28 -15.00
N ILE A 904 5.49 -25.42 -14.20
CA ILE A 904 5.69 -24.64 -12.97
C ILE A 904 7.03 -23.90 -13.05
N ILE A 905 7.03 -22.64 -12.57
CA ILE A 905 8.24 -21.85 -12.34
C ILE A 905 8.24 -21.54 -10.83
N ASP A 906 9.09 -22.22 -10.08
CA ASP A 906 9.16 -22.07 -8.62
C ASP A 906 10.24 -21.06 -8.24
N MET A 907 9.80 -19.98 -7.58
CA MET A 907 10.63 -18.84 -7.17
C MET A 907 11.04 -18.98 -5.69
N GLY A 908 12.30 -18.64 -5.40
CA GLY A 908 12.76 -18.76 -4.00
C GLY A 908 14.26 -18.45 -3.86
N PRO A 909 14.96 -19.19 -2.93
CA PRO A 909 14.40 -20.19 -2.00
C PRO A 909 13.52 -19.61 -0.88
N ASP A 910 13.80 -18.37 -0.44
CA ASP A 910 13.09 -17.65 0.62
C ASP A 910 12.45 -16.35 0.11
N GLY A 911 11.88 -15.56 1.03
CA GLY A 911 11.37 -14.22 0.77
C GLY A 911 12.44 -13.13 0.90
N GLY A 912 12.14 -11.91 0.36
CA GLY A 912 13.01 -10.74 0.46
C GLY A 912 14.37 -10.92 -0.22
N ASP A 913 15.43 -10.46 0.44
CA ASP A 913 16.80 -10.50 -0.10
C ASP A 913 17.37 -11.90 -0.30
N ARG A 914 16.81 -12.91 0.37
CA ARG A 914 17.19 -14.32 0.19
C ARG A 914 16.45 -15.00 -0.95
N GLY A 915 15.41 -14.35 -1.48
CA GLY A 915 14.64 -14.81 -2.64
C GLY A 915 15.20 -14.29 -3.97
N GLY A 916 14.31 -14.17 -4.94
CA GLY A 916 14.60 -13.53 -6.22
C GLY A 916 15.36 -14.41 -7.22
N THR A 917 15.37 -15.72 -7.04
CA THR A 917 15.94 -16.70 -7.98
C THR A 917 14.90 -17.74 -8.39
N VAL A 918 15.14 -18.45 -9.50
CA VAL A 918 14.35 -19.63 -9.88
C VAL A 918 14.97 -20.83 -9.22
N VAL A 919 14.22 -21.52 -8.37
CA VAL A 919 14.65 -22.76 -7.70
C VAL A 919 14.61 -23.92 -8.67
N VAL A 920 13.47 -24.09 -9.36
CA VAL A 920 13.25 -25.13 -10.36
C VAL A 920 12.17 -24.67 -11.34
N ALA A 921 12.25 -25.13 -12.59
CA ALA A 921 11.22 -24.92 -13.59
C ALA A 921 11.04 -26.21 -14.39
N GLY A 922 9.79 -26.66 -14.55
CA GLY A 922 9.48 -27.92 -15.22
C GLY A 922 8.02 -28.32 -15.05
N THR A 923 7.69 -29.58 -15.37
CA THR A 923 6.37 -30.15 -15.08
C THR A 923 6.16 -30.33 -13.57
N PRO A 924 4.92 -30.43 -13.08
CA PRO A 924 4.65 -30.68 -11.66
C PRO A 924 5.40 -31.90 -11.11
N GLU A 925 5.54 -32.95 -11.91
CA GLU A 925 6.26 -34.17 -11.56
C GLU A 925 7.76 -33.92 -11.36
N GLN A 926 8.37 -33.11 -12.27
CA GLN A 926 9.79 -32.73 -12.16
C GLN A 926 10.06 -31.82 -10.95
N VAL A 927 9.13 -30.92 -10.66
CA VAL A 927 9.23 -30.02 -9.50
C VAL A 927 9.06 -30.81 -8.19
N ALA A 928 8.19 -31.82 -8.17
CA ALA A 928 7.96 -32.70 -7.01
C ALA A 928 9.20 -33.52 -6.62
N GLU A 929 10.10 -33.81 -7.57
CA GLU A 929 11.34 -34.54 -7.32
C GLU A 929 12.49 -33.63 -6.87
N HIS A 930 12.34 -32.32 -6.94
CA HIS A 930 13.42 -31.37 -6.63
C HIS A 930 13.63 -31.24 -5.10
N PRO A 931 14.86 -31.50 -4.58
CA PRO A 931 15.09 -31.66 -3.14
C PRO A 931 14.94 -30.40 -2.31
N THR A 932 15.11 -29.19 -2.91
CA THR A 932 15.12 -27.92 -2.20
C THR A 932 13.87 -27.08 -2.45
N SER A 933 12.95 -27.53 -3.30
CA SER A 933 11.70 -26.82 -3.58
C SER A 933 10.67 -27.06 -2.49
N TYR A 934 10.25 -26.00 -1.79
CA TYR A 934 9.14 -26.09 -0.85
C TYR A 934 7.84 -26.46 -1.58
N THR A 935 7.55 -25.83 -2.70
CA THR A 935 6.39 -26.16 -3.55
C THR A 935 6.43 -27.62 -3.97
N GLY A 936 7.61 -28.13 -4.40
CA GLY A 936 7.80 -29.52 -4.81
C GLY A 936 7.42 -30.52 -3.74
N LYS A 937 7.77 -30.26 -2.47
CA LYS A 937 7.42 -31.10 -1.33
C LYS A 937 5.89 -31.29 -1.20
N TYR A 938 5.11 -30.22 -1.28
CA TYR A 938 3.65 -30.26 -1.14
C TYR A 938 2.98 -30.84 -2.41
N VAL A 939 3.49 -30.51 -3.59
CA VAL A 939 2.99 -31.07 -4.87
C VAL A 939 3.18 -32.59 -4.88
N LYS A 940 4.30 -33.11 -4.40
CA LYS A 940 4.56 -34.56 -4.28
C LYS A 940 3.48 -35.25 -3.45
N GLN A 941 3.16 -34.68 -2.29
CA GLN A 941 2.11 -35.25 -1.41
C GLN A 941 0.73 -35.27 -2.11
N MET A 942 0.42 -34.20 -2.90
CA MET A 942 -0.84 -34.14 -3.65
C MET A 942 -0.91 -35.13 -4.80
N LEU A 943 0.21 -35.40 -5.49
CA LEU A 943 0.27 -36.38 -6.57
C LEU A 943 0.20 -37.82 -6.03
N GLU A 944 0.74 -38.09 -4.84
CA GLU A 944 0.69 -39.39 -4.18
C GLU A 944 -0.71 -39.74 -3.60
N ARG A 945 -1.53 -38.76 -3.26
CA ARG A 945 -2.90 -38.95 -2.76
C ARG A 945 -3.95 -39.21 -3.87
N GLN A 946 -3.55 -39.20 -5.13
CA GLN A 946 -4.45 -39.47 -6.28
C GLN A 946 -4.35 -40.92 -6.75
#